data_4fc243c065fb0f7fda3a8ea811a78a31
#
_entry.id   4fc243c065fb0f7fda3a8ea811a78a31
#
_cell.length_a   1.000
_cell.length_b   1.000
_cell.length_c   1.000
_cell.angle_alpha   90.00
_cell.angle_beta   90.00
_cell.angle_gamma   90.00
#
_symmetry.space_group_name_H-M   'P 1'
#
loop_
_entity.id
_entity.type
_entity.pdbx_description
1 polymer ?
#
loop_
_entity_poly.entity_id
_entity_poly.type
_entity_poly.pdbx_seq_one_letter_code
_entity_poly.pdbx_strand_id
1 'polypeptide(L)'
;MQTKGFIRVITVLLILICAFYLSFSFVTYHYDSIAEQKALAAAGIKSADTSNDRYRTAYNEYIDSIAKQKVYLGYTFQEVREKELGLGLDLKGGMNVTLQISVPDILRALSNENPDKKFNQAIANVEHNRSAQDDFVASFCAEYKKLAPEGSLAQIFRNVEQVKAKPGASDAEVEKILSKEVDDMVENSYKVLRTRIDRFGVVAPNIQKLQSTGRILLELPGIKEPQRVRKLLQGTANLEFYQTYKLSDITADINNLSVATANGVTAAPAAEADSAKATAEAKPDSAKKAAAQPAKAAKKGQRTLADLLNVASGQLNPSSPVVGIVDVKDTAAVNTIIHSAVAQQYLPTDLKLCWTVKAFDEGGRMFQLVALRTVQGKPVLTGDVVTDATSEFDNLQGQVVSMTMNEEGARQWSRITGQNIGRAIAIVLDDQVYSFPNVNAQIDGGRSQITGNFTPEEANDLANVLESGKMVARVNIASESVIGPSLGQEAINKGLVSFAVALVLLVLFILGVYGVKAGSIAVLGLILNLFFTFGILASFQSVLTLPGIAGIVLSLGMAVDANVLIFERCKEELRQGKGMKQAVADGYSNAFSAIFDSNLTSVLTAIILAYLGTGPIRGFAITTLIGICCSFFTAVFATRLVLEHFVNKGSFANVTFTTSMSKNLMTNVKFDFMGKAKTISYVVVALIVVIAAMFVIPGRGLSRGIDFSGGRNYVIQFTHSVSTEQLQSELQKQFEGANVSVITIDNDTKVRVSTNYMIDNVDTKVDVDDIIMHKLYDGLKSEIGNMSYNDFSVSNETIGVVSSDQVGPSIASDMTRGAILAVLFSLIAMALYILLRFRDIAFSVGALAAVAFTSFLVIGCYTLHGLFPFSMEIDQTFIAAILTVIGYQVNDTVVVFDRVREYRNLYNKRKDEYETFNTALCSTLSRTTITSFTTFLVLLVIFILGGESIRSFIFAMMLGVVFGTLASLFVASPVAYAISKRNAGKAEAKAVAAGKKK
;
A
#
# COMPACT_ATOMS: atom_id res chain seq x y z
N MET A 1 7.60 49.39 0.37
CA MET A 1 7.64 49.37 1.85
C MET A 1 6.48 48.59 2.48
N GLN A 2 5.28 48.61 1.92
CA GLN A 2 4.09 47.91 2.44
C GLN A 2 4.25 46.37 2.43
N THR A 3 4.95 45.81 1.44
CA THR A 3 5.16 44.33 1.31
C THR A 3 6.05 43.75 2.43
N LYS A 4 7.02 44.49 2.98
CA LYS A 4 7.93 43.97 4.04
C LYS A 4 7.22 43.76 5.38
N GLY A 5 6.28 44.64 5.73
CA GLY A 5 5.45 44.48 6.93
C GLY A 5 4.57 43.25 6.84
N PHE A 6 3.93 43.04 5.70
CA PHE A 6 3.07 41.88 5.42
C PHE A 6 3.83 40.55 5.51
N ILE A 7 5.03 40.47 4.91
CA ILE A 7 5.85 39.25 4.98
C ILE A 7 6.28 38.94 6.43
N ARG A 8 6.63 39.93 7.22
CA ARG A 8 6.93 39.75 8.65
C ARG A 8 5.76 39.17 9.41
N VAL A 9 4.56 39.75 9.22
CA VAL A 9 3.34 39.27 9.89
C VAL A 9 3.05 37.81 9.50
N ILE A 10 3.12 37.47 8.21
CA ILE A 10 2.92 36.09 7.74
C ILE A 10 3.95 35.14 8.35
N THR A 11 5.23 35.52 8.38
CA THR A 11 6.30 34.69 8.93
C THR A 11 6.06 34.41 10.42
N VAL A 12 5.71 35.46 11.21
CA VAL A 12 5.42 35.32 12.64
C VAL A 12 4.17 34.47 12.86
N LEU A 13 3.10 34.70 12.09
CA LEU A 13 1.87 33.95 12.17
C LEU A 13 2.13 32.46 11.87
N LEU A 14 2.91 32.17 10.83
CA LEU A 14 3.27 30.80 10.46
C LEU A 14 4.10 30.10 11.55
N ILE A 15 5.05 30.82 12.17
CA ILE A 15 5.82 30.33 13.32
C ILE A 15 4.88 29.95 14.48
N LEU A 16 3.91 30.81 14.80
CA LEU A 16 2.96 30.57 15.89
C LEU A 16 2.05 29.38 15.61
N ILE A 17 1.54 29.25 14.38
CA ILE A 17 0.70 28.13 13.96
C ILE A 17 1.50 26.82 14.03
N CYS A 18 2.70 26.80 13.45
CA CYS A 18 3.54 25.59 13.48
C CYS A 18 3.94 25.20 14.90
N ALA A 19 4.29 26.18 15.75
CA ALA A 19 4.59 25.92 17.17
C ALA A 19 3.38 25.36 17.91
N PHE A 20 2.18 25.87 17.64
CA PHE A 20 0.95 25.38 18.23
C PHE A 20 0.69 23.91 17.86
N TYR A 21 0.75 23.53 16.58
CA TYR A 21 0.50 22.15 16.17
C TYR A 21 1.60 21.18 16.63
N LEU A 22 2.87 21.58 16.59
CA LEU A 22 3.97 20.74 17.10
C LEU A 22 3.91 20.54 18.61
N SER A 23 3.29 21.48 19.36
CA SER A 23 3.14 21.31 20.81
C SER A 23 2.28 20.11 21.21
N PHE A 24 1.32 19.70 20.38
CA PHE A 24 0.51 18.50 20.64
C PHE A 24 1.38 17.24 20.69
N SER A 25 2.27 17.05 19.73
CA SER A 25 3.20 15.90 19.71
C SER A 25 4.14 15.89 20.91
N PHE A 26 4.55 17.07 21.40
CA PHE A 26 5.38 17.17 22.59
C PHE A 26 4.61 16.78 23.86
N VAL A 27 3.34 17.17 23.96
CA VAL A 27 2.46 16.82 25.09
C VAL A 27 2.19 15.30 25.10
N THR A 28 1.88 14.70 23.95
CA THR A 28 1.67 13.25 23.84
C THR A 28 2.92 12.50 24.27
N TYR A 29 4.10 12.87 23.77
CA TYR A 29 5.37 12.25 24.15
C TYR A 29 5.61 12.29 25.67
N HIS A 30 5.27 13.42 26.32
CA HIS A 30 5.42 13.56 27.75
C HIS A 30 4.55 12.57 28.55
N TYR A 31 3.27 12.44 28.18
CA TYR A 31 2.36 11.52 28.85
C TYR A 31 2.64 10.06 28.52
N ASP A 32 3.06 9.73 27.28
CA ASP A 32 3.50 8.40 26.90
C ASP A 32 4.76 7.98 27.70
N SER A 33 5.71 8.88 27.92
CA SER A 33 6.88 8.63 28.76
C SER A 33 6.50 8.35 30.22
N ILE A 34 5.49 9.02 30.77
CA ILE A 34 4.98 8.73 32.11
C ILE A 34 4.29 7.36 32.16
N ALA A 35 3.50 7.04 31.13
CA ALA A 35 2.84 5.73 30.99
C ALA A 35 3.88 4.60 30.94
N GLU A 36 4.92 4.76 30.14
CA GLU A 36 6.02 3.82 30.03
C GLU A 36 6.73 3.59 31.37
N GLN A 37 7.09 4.67 32.07
CA GLN A 37 7.73 4.57 33.40
C GLN A 37 6.85 3.81 34.43
N LYS A 38 5.53 4.06 34.43
CA LYS A 38 4.60 3.37 35.29
C LYS A 38 4.48 1.87 34.93
N ALA A 39 4.41 1.58 33.64
CA ALA A 39 4.34 0.22 33.12
C ALA A 39 5.62 -0.59 33.45
N LEU A 40 6.79 0.02 33.25
CA LEU A 40 8.08 -0.59 33.64
C LEU A 40 8.14 -0.89 35.14
N ALA A 41 7.68 0.03 35.99
CA ALA A 41 7.62 -0.16 37.43
C ALA A 41 6.63 -1.28 37.81
N ALA A 42 5.46 -1.35 37.18
CA ALA A 42 4.45 -2.39 37.45
C ALA A 42 4.90 -3.77 36.98
N ALA A 43 5.62 -3.86 35.88
CA ALA A 43 6.13 -5.12 35.35
C ALA A 43 7.46 -5.56 35.99
N GLY A 44 8.17 -4.64 36.67
CA GLY A 44 9.47 -4.92 37.29
C GLY A 44 10.61 -5.13 36.27
N ILE A 45 10.49 -4.59 35.06
CA ILE A 45 11.45 -4.72 33.95
C ILE A 45 12.21 -3.41 33.72
N LYS A 46 13.41 -3.47 33.16
CA LYS A 46 14.28 -2.31 32.94
C LYS A 46 14.12 -1.67 31.54
N SER A 47 13.56 -2.39 30.59
CA SER A 47 13.31 -1.94 29.24
C SER A 47 11.88 -2.24 28.85
N ALA A 48 11.29 -1.40 28.01
CA ALA A 48 9.96 -1.61 27.49
C ALA A 48 9.89 -2.96 26.75
N ASP A 49 9.06 -3.85 27.27
CA ASP A 49 8.78 -5.16 26.67
C ASP A 49 7.27 -5.27 26.47
N THR A 50 6.88 -5.05 25.25
CA THR A 50 5.46 -5.05 24.85
C THR A 50 4.87 -6.46 24.80
N SER A 51 5.69 -7.51 24.86
CA SER A 51 5.24 -8.91 24.99
C SER A 51 4.83 -9.26 26.41
N ASN A 52 5.26 -8.47 27.40
CA ASN A 52 4.92 -8.66 28.79
C ASN A 52 3.51 -8.16 29.10
N ASP A 53 2.60 -9.07 29.44
CA ASP A 53 1.20 -8.75 29.71
C ASP A 53 1.01 -7.73 30.83
N ARG A 54 1.84 -7.78 31.89
CA ARG A 54 1.76 -6.82 33.01
C ARG A 54 2.17 -5.42 32.58
N TYR A 55 3.20 -5.32 31.74
CA TYR A 55 3.61 -4.04 31.17
C TYR A 55 2.50 -3.45 30.31
N ARG A 56 1.95 -4.25 29.41
CA ARG A 56 0.89 -3.84 28.49
C ARG A 56 -0.38 -3.41 29.23
N THR A 57 -0.81 -4.16 30.20
CA THR A 57 -1.99 -3.86 31.02
C THR A 57 -1.80 -2.55 31.78
N ALA A 58 -0.68 -2.38 32.48
CA ALA A 58 -0.42 -1.16 33.24
C ALA A 58 -0.27 0.09 32.35
N TYR A 59 0.32 -0.07 31.14
CA TYR A 59 0.40 1.02 30.16
C TYR A 59 -0.99 1.44 29.69
N ASN A 60 -1.81 0.49 29.26
CA ASN A 60 -3.15 0.76 28.76
C ASN A 60 -4.07 1.34 29.83
N GLU A 61 -4.07 0.77 31.04
CA GLU A 61 -4.84 1.30 32.18
C GLU A 61 -4.51 2.76 32.48
N TYR A 62 -3.23 3.14 32.42
CA TYR A 62 -2.86 4.53 32.62
C TYR A 62 -3.36 5.43 31.47
N ILE A 63 -3.16 5.02 30.22
CA ILE A 63 -3.64 5.79 29.05
C ILE A 63 -5.16 5.94 29.09
N ASP A 64 -5.90 4.88 29.40
CA ASP A 64 -7.36 4.92 29.49
C ASP A 64 -7.83 5.84 30.62
N SER A 65 -7.10 5.86 31.75
CA SER A 65 -7.41 6.72 32.89
C SER A 65 -7.33 8.21 32.56
N ILE A 66 -6.42 8.59 31.62
CA ILE A 66 -6.23 9.99 31.22
C ILE A 66 -6.95 10.35 29.90
N ALA A 67 -7.45 9.37 29.15
CA ALA A 67 -8.01 9.57 27.81
C ALA A 67 -9.05 10.69 27.73
N LYS A 68 -9.94 10.75 28.70
CA LYS A 68 -11.02 11.77 28.79
C LYS A 68 -10.63 12.98 29.65
N GLN A 69 -9.43 13.03 30.24
CA GLN A 69 -8.98 14.15 31.05
C GLN A 69 -8.46 15.27 30.15
N LYS A 70 -8.79 16.52 30.50
CA LYS A 70 -8.26 17.72 29.82
C LYS A 70 -6.83 17.93 30.23
N VAL A 71 -5.88 17.66 29.34
CA VAL A 71 -4.44 17.68 29.62
C VAL A 71 -3.71 18.88 29.03
N TYR A 72 -4.26 19.50 27.96
CA TYR A 72 -3.59 20.62 27.29
C TYR A 72 -4.58 21.59 26.64
N LEU A 73 -4.49 22.88 26.98
CA LEU A 73 -5.29 24.00 26.42
C LEU A 73 -6.81 23.72 26.32
N GLY A 74 -7.32 22.87 27.21
CA GLY A 74 -8.74 22.48 27.23
C GLY A 74 -9.07 21.23 26.40
N TYR A 75 -8.13 20.68 25.65
CA TYR A 75 -8.26 19.43 24.93
C TYR A 75 -8.06 18.24 25.86
N THR A 76 -8.83 17.17 25.63
CA THR A 76 -8.62 15.87 26.28
C THR A 76 -7.37 15.19 25.74
N PHE A 77 -6.82 14.20 26.46
CA PHE A 77 -5.65 13.47 26.00
C PHE A 77 -5.92 12.78 24.66
N GLN A 78 -7.11 12.23 24.46
CA GLN A 78 -7.51 11.63 23.19
C GLN A 78 -7.49 12.65 22.04
N GLU A 79 -8.07 13.84 22.23
CA GLU A 79 -8.06 14.91 21.22
C GLU A 79 -6.63 15.42 20.95
N VAL A 80 -5.75 15.45 21.96
CA VAL A 80 -4.34 15.80 21.81
C VAL A 80 -3.62 14.77 20.94
N ARG A 81 -3.88 13.49 21.19
CA ARG A 81 -3.30 12.36 20.46
C ARG A 81 -3.77 12.28 19.00
N GLU A 82 -5.00 12.66 18.73
CA GLU A 82 -5.54 12.78 17.36
C GLU A 82 -4.87 13.90 16.55
N LYS A 83 -4.34 14.95 17.24
CA LYS A 83 -3.68 16.10 16.62
C LYS A 83 -2.16 16.00 16.58
N GLU A 84 -1.57 14.95 17.10
CA GLU A 84 -0.12 14.72 17.01
C GLU A 84 0.32 14.47 15.56
N LEU A 85 1.63 14.61 15.31
CA LEU A 85 2.22 14.18 14.04
C LEU A 85 2.12 12.66 13.91
N GLY A 86 1.28 12.17 13.00
CA GLY A 86 1.11 10.75 12.74
C GLY A 86 2.40 10.11 12.23
N LEU A 87 2.81 8.97 12.81
CA LEU A 87 3.89 8.14 12.30
C LEU A 87 3.30 6.98 11.50
N GLY A 88 3.83 6.76 10.30
CA GLY A 88 3.38 5.70 9.41
C GLY A 88 3.73 4.29 9.89
N LEU A 89 3.18 3.33 9.18
CA LEU A 89 3.41 1.90 9.40
C LEU A 89 4.89 1.52 9.42
N ASP A 90 5.65 2.06 8.47
CA ASP A 90 7.08 1.81 8.35
C ASP A 90 7.88 2.22 9.60
N LEU A 91 7.30 3.08 10.44
CA LEU A 91 7.90 3.61 11.65
C LEU A 91 7.32 3.00 12.93
N LYS A 92 5.99 2.92 13.07
CA LYS A 92 5.33 2.35 14.26
C LYS A 92 5.15 0.84 14.20
N GLY A 93 5.37 0.23 13.03
CA GLY A 93 4.87 -1.11 12.74
C GLY A 93 3.36 -1.12 12.57
N GLY A 94 2.78 -2.27 12.23
CA GLY A 94 1.35 -2.44 12.04
C GLY A 94 1.01 -3.08 10.71
N MET A 95 -0.19 -2.81 10.20
CA MET A 95 -0.75 -3.47 9.02
C MET A 95 -1.32 -2.46 8.02
N ASN A 96 -0.98 -2.62 6.76
CA ASN A 96 -1.58 -1.92 5.62
C ASN A 96 -2.31 -2.91 4.75
N VAL A 97 -3.58 -2.65 4.45
CA VAL A 97 -4.41 -3.56 3.67
C VAL A 97 -5.14 -2.79 2.58
N THR A 98 -5.02 -3.25 1.34
CA THR A 98 -5.91 -2.84 0.27
C THR A 98 -7.04 -3.84 0.16
N LEU A 99 -8.22 -3.42 0.54
CA LEU A 99 -9.43 -4.20 0.45
C LEU A 99 -10.10 -3.98 -0.90
N GLN A 100 -10.66 -5.05 -1.47
CA GLN A 100 -11.48 -4.98 -2.67
C GLN A 100 -12.84 -5.61 -2.42
N ILE A 101 -13.89 -4.80 -2.55
CA ILE A 101 -15.28 -5.26 -2.47
C ILE A 101 -15.60 -6.01 -3.76
N SER A 102 -16.20 -7.18 -3.62
CA SER A 102 -16.58 -8.04 -4.76
C SER A 102 -17.78 -7.47 -5.52
N VAL A 103 -17.52 -6.73 -6.59
CA VAL A 103 -18.58 -6.26 -7.51
C VAL A 103 -19.35 -7.42 -8.16
N PRO A 104 -18.72 -8.56 -8.53
CA PRO A 104 -19.44 -9.76 -8.94
C PRO A 104 -20.52 -10.21 -7.95
N ASP A 105 -20.20 -10.24 -6.67
CA ASP A 105 -21.15 -10.64 -5.64
C ASP A 105 -22.30 -9.62 -5.47
N ILE A 106 -22.00 -8.33 -5.65
CA ILE A 106 -23.02 -7.28 -5.69
C ILE A 106 -24.00 -7.54 -6.85
N LEU A 107 -23.49 -7.84 -8.05
CA LEU A 107 -24.35 -8.10 -9.20
C LEU A 107 -25.17 -9.39 -9.02
N ARG A 108 -24.59 -10.45 -8.40
CA ARG A 108 -25.33 -11.65 -8.04
C ARG A 108 -26.45 -11.33 -7.04
N ALA A 109 -26.17 -10.57 -6.01
CA ALA A 109 -27.15 -10.12 -5.03
C ALA A 109 -28.28 -9.27 -5.66
N LEU A 110 -27.95 -8.30 -6.52
CA LEU A 110 -28.90 -7.46 -7.25
C LEU A 110 -29.80 -8.27 -8.19
N SER A 111 -29.28 -9.37 -8.77
CA SER A 111 -30.07 -10.30 -9.60
C SER A 111 -30.89 -11.29 -8.78
N ASN A 112 -30.80 -11.25 -7.42
CA ASN A 112 -31.40 -12.22 -6.49
C ASN A 112 -30.91 -13.65 -6.76
N GLU A 113 -29.57 -13.81 -6.89
CA GLU A 113 -28.89 -15.09 -7.14
C GLU A 113 -29.45 -15.81 -8.40
N ASN A 114 -29.53 -15.07 -9.52
CA ASN A 114 -30.14 -15.59 -10.75
C ASN A 114 -29.36 -16.83 -11.27
N PRO A 115 -30.04 -17.99 -11.45
CA PRO A 115 -29.40 -19.23 -11.89
C PRO A 115 -29.06 -19.26 -13.40
N ASP A 116 -29.27 -18.18 -14.14
CA ASP A 116 -29.01 -18.16 -15.59
C ASP A 116 -27.53 -18.43 -15.88
N LYS A 117 -27.29 -19.48 -16.70
CA LYS A 117 -25.94 -19.90 -17.08
C LYS A 117 -25.18 -18.80 -17.83
N LYS A 118 -25.88 -18.07 -18.72
CA LYS A 118 -25.24 -16.99 -19.50
C LYS A 118 -24.86 -15.79 -18.62
N PHE A 119 -25.68 -15.46 -17.63
CA PHE A 119 -25.38 -14.46 -16.62
C PHE A 119 -24.13 -14.82 -15.83
N ASN A 120 -24.06 -16.03 -15.29
CA ASN A 120 -22.93 -16.49 -14.51
C ASN A 120 -21.66 -16.64 -15.35
N GLN A 121 -21.79 -17.06 -16.62
CA GLN A 121 -20.66 -17.13 -17.55
C GLN A 121 -20.14 -15.74 -17.93
N ALA A 122 -21.00 -14.75 -18.10
CA ALA A 122 -20.59 -13.37 -18.37
C ALA A 122 -19.79 -12.80 -17.20
N ILE A 123 -20.25 -13.03 -15.96
CA ILE A 123 -19.50 -12.62 -14.76
C ILE A 123 -18.13 -13.31 -14.73
N ALA A 124 -18.05 -14.64 -14.91
CA ALA A 124 -16.81 -15.38 -14.86
C ALA A 124 -15.82 -14.94 -15.97
N ASN A 125 -16.31 -14.72 -17.19
CA ASN A 125 -15.49 -14.22 -18.29
C ASN A 125 -14.88 -12.85 -17.99
N VAL A 126 -15.65 -11.95 -17.36
CA VAL A 126 -15.17 -10.62 -16.98
C VAL A 126 -14.19 -10.71 -15.82
N GLU A 127 -14.45 -11.54 -14.83
CA GLU A 127 -13.50 -11.80 -13.73
C GLU A 127 -12.13 -12.26 -14.25
N HIS A 128 -12.12 -13.11 -15.28
CA HIS A 128 -10.89 -13.69 -15.83
C HIS A 128 -10.14 -12.76 -16.83
N ASN A 129 -10.86 -11.98 -17.63
CA ASN A 129 -10.29 -11.27 -18.78
C ASN A 129 -10.18 -9.74 -18.58
N ARG A 130 -10.70 -9.20 -17.47
CA ARG A 130 -10.79 -7.75 -17.25
C ARG A 130 -9.47 -7.15 -16.79
N SER A 131 -9.13 -5.97 -17.34
CA SER A 131 -8.16 -5.07 -16.71
C SER A 131 -8.78 -4.44 -15.45
N ALA A 132 -8.00 -4.33 -14.40
CA ALA A 132 -8.49 -3.87 -13.09
C ALA A 132 -9.00 -2.41 -13.06
N GLN A 133 -8.68 -1.62 -14.09
CA GLN A 133 -9.19 -0.25 -14.26
C GLN A 133 -10.49 -0.15 -15.07
N ASP A 134 -10.88 -1.24 -15.73
CA ASP A 134 -12.12 -1.22 -16.51
C ASP A 134 -13.34 -1.24 -15.58
N ASP A 135 -14.38 -0.51 -15.89
CA ASP A 135 -15.62 -0.58 -15.15
C ASP A 135 -16.21 -2.00 -15.26
N PHE A 136 -16.36 -2.66 -14.09
CA PHE A 136 -16.87 -4.04 -14.07
C PHE A 136 -18.29 -4.11 -14.61
N VAL A 137 -19.14 -3.14 -14.27
CA VAL A 137 -20.55 -3.13 -14.70
C VAL A 137 -20.63 -2.97 -16.21
N ALA A 138 -19.88 -2.02 -16.76
CA ALA A 138 -19.85 -1.80 -18.21
C ALA A 138 -19.29 -3.03 -18.96
N SER A 139 -18.19 -3.62 -18.46
CA SER A 139 -17.59 -4.83 -19.03
C SER A 139 -18.53 -6.02 -18.98
N PHE A 140 -19.23 -6.20 -17.85
CA PHE A 140 -20.24 -7.25 -17.67
C PHE A 140 -21.42 -7.06 -18.65
N CYS A 141 -21.96 -5.85 -18.75
CA CYS A 141 -23.06 -5.56 -19.68
C CYS A 141 -22.67 -5.84 -21.14
N ALA A 142 -21.44 -5.46 -21.52
CA ALA A 142 -20.92 -5.73 -22.86
C ALA A 142 -20.72 -7.24 -23.12
N GLU A 143 -20.19 -7.99 -22.14
CA GLU A 143 -19.97 -9.43 -22.27
C GLU A 143 -21.28 -10.22 -22.25
N TYR A 144 -22.21 -9.85 -21.38
CA TYR A 144 -23.54 -10.45 -21.36
C TYR A 144 -24.27 -10.28 -22.70
N LYS A 145 -24.18 -9.11 -23.30
CA LYS A 145 -24.77 -8.82 -24.60
C LYS A 145 -24.17 -9.66 -25.76
N LYS A 146 -22.88 -10.01 -25.67
CA LYS A 146 -22.22 -10.92 -26.62
C LYS A 146 -22.75 -12.36 -26.44
N LEU A 147 -22.92 -12.83 -25.21
CA LEU A 147 -23.40 -14.18 -24.91
C LEU A 147 -24.92 -14.35 -25.12
N ALA A 148 -25.68 -13.28 -24.94
CA ALA A 148 -27.12 -13.24 -25.04
C ALA A 148 -27.62 -12.03 -25.84
N PRO A 149 -27.44 -11.99 -27.20
CA PRO A 149 -27.83 -10.85 -28.05
C PRO A 149 -29.32 -10.47 -27.95
N GLU A 150 -30.20 -11.45 -27.74
CA GLU A 150 -31.64 -11.25 -27.52
C GLU A 150 -32.05 -11.12 -26.05
N GLY A 151 -31.09 -11.28 -25.12
CA GLY A 151 -31.35 -11.14 -23.70
C GLY A 151 -31.49 -9.68 -23.26
N SER A 152 -32.40 -9.42 -22.33
CA SER A 152 -32.59 -8.10 -21.76
C SER A 152 -32.02 -8.04 -20.35
N LEU A 153 -31.15 -7.09 -20.06
CA LEU A 153 -30.62 -6.84 -18.71
C LEU A 153 -31.75 -6.48 -17.73
N ALA A 154 -32.79 -5.81 -18.20
CA ALA A 154 -33.96 -5.46 -17.37
C ALA A 154 -34.71 -6.69 -16.83
N GLN A 155 -34.65 -7.82 -17.53
CA GLN A 155 -35.27 -9.07 -17.04
C GLN A 155 -34.44 -9.72 -15.91
N ILE A 156 -33.12 -9.66 -16.02
CA ILE A 156 -32.22 -10.21 -14.99
C ILE A 156 -32.32 -9.40 -13.70
N PHE A 157 -32.29 -8.07 -13.83
CA PHE A 157 -32.27 -7.15 -12.68
C PHE A 157 -33.66 -6.57 -12.36
N ARG A 158 -34.73 -7.31 -12.68
CA ARG A 158 -36.14 -6.89 -12.42
C ARG A 158 -36.45 -6.61 -10.95
N ASN A 159 -35.62 -7.08 -10.03
CA ASN A 159 -35.81 -6.88 -8.58
C ASN A 159 -35.25 -5.54 -8.10
N VAL A 160 -34.39 -4.88 -8.88
CA VAL A 160 -33.88 -3.55 -8.56
C VAL A 160 -35.01 -2.53 -8.70
N GLU A 161 -35.33 -1.80 -7.65
CA GLU A 161 -36.51 -0.89 -7.61
C GLU A 161 -36.51 0.13 -8.74
N GLN A 162 -35.35 0.67 -9.09
CA GLN A 162 -35.22 1.64 -10.18
C GLN A 162 -35.43 1.02 -11.57
N VAL A 163 -35.05 -0.24 -11.78
CA VAL A 163 -35.35 -1.02 -12.98
C VAL A 163 -36.82 -1.39 -13.03
N LYS A 164 -37.39 -1.81 -11.89
CA LYS A 164 -38.81 -2.13 -11.73
C LYS A 164 -39.71 -0.92 -11.99
N ALA A 165 -39.27 0.28 -11.63
CA ALA A 165 -40.02 1.53 -11.85
C ALA A 165 -40.05 1.95 -13.33
N LYS A 166 -39.16 1.37 -14.18
CA LYS A 166 -39.12 1.67 -15.63
C LYS A 166 -39.25 0.38 -16.47
N PRO A 167 -40.45 -0.19 -16.59
CA PRO A 167 -40.67 -1.36 -17.42
C PRO A 167 -40.30 -1.05 -18.88
N GLY A 168 -39.34 -1.78 -19.44
CA GLY A 168 -38.84 -1.56 -20.81
C GLY A 168 -37.63 -0.63 -20.93
N ALA A 169 -36.91 -0.39 -19.84
CA ALA A 169 -35.63 0.33 -19.86
C ALA A 169 -34.65 -0.33 -20.85
N SER A 170 -33.93 0.48 -21.59
CA SER A 170 -32.87 0.02 -22.49
C SER A 170 -31.68 -0.51 -21.69
N ASP A 171 -30.89 -1.44 -22.28
CA ASP A 171 -29.69 -1.98 -21.61
C ASP A 171 -28.73 -0.89 -21.14
N ALA A 172 -28.59 0.22 -21.88
CA ALA A 172 -27.77 1.36 -21.50
C ALA A 172 -28.32 2.15 -20.29
N GLU A 173 -29.64 2.16 -20.10
CA GLU A 173 -30.27 2.76 -18.92
C GLU A 173 -30.11 1.83 -17.71
N VAL A 174 -30.25 0.52 -17.91
CA VAL A 174 -30.01 -0.48 -16.88
C VAL A 174 -28.56 -0.46 -16.41
N GLU A 175 -27.60 -0.34 -17.34
CA GLU A 175 -26.17 -0.20 -17.01
C GLU A 175 -25.92 1.00 -16.08
N LYS A 176 -26.49 2.17 -16.38
CA LYS A 176 -26.36 3.35 -15.51
C LYS A 176 -27.00 3.17 -14.14
N ILE A 177 -28.13 2.49 -14.07
CA ILE A 177 -28.79 2.17 -12.80
C ILE A 177 -27.92 1.22 -12.00
N LEU A 178 -27.39 0.16 -12.62
CA LEU A 178 -26.52 -0.81 -11.97
C LEU A 178 -25.22 -0.18 -11.47
N SER A 179 -24.56 0.68 -12.29
CA SER A 179 -23.35 1.38 -11.85
C SER A 179 -23.62 2.21 -10.60
N LYS A 180 -24.75 2.91 -10.54
CA LYS A 180 -25.12 3.69 -9.37
C LYS A 180 -25.43 2.82 -8.16
N GLU A 181 -26.19 1.74 -8.32
CA GLU A 181 -26.53 0.80 -7.23
C GLU A 181 -25.26 0.13 -6.68
N VAL A 182 -24.31 -0.23 -7.56
CA VAL A 182 -23.00 -0.77 -7.15
C VAL A 182 -22.23 0.27 -6.36
N ASP A 183 -22.16 1.53 -6.80
CA ASP A 183 -21.48 2.59 -6.08
C ASP A 183 -22.11 2.84 -4.70
N ASP A 184 -23.44 2.84 -4.59
CA ASP A 184 -24.18 3.01 -3.34
C ASP A 184 -23.91 1.82 -2.38
N MET A 185 -23.83 0.58 -2.89
CA MET A 185 -23.49 -0.61 -2.10
C MET A 185 -22.01 -0.63 -1.64
N VAL A 186 -21.10 -0.18 -2.48
CA VAL A 186 -19.69 0.02 -2.12
C VAL A 186 -19.58 1.08 -1.02
N GLU A 187 -20.33 2.18 -1.11
CA GLU A 187 -20.37 3.22 -0.09
C GLU A 187 -20.88 2.69 1.25
N ASN A 188 -21.92 1.86 1.23
CA ASN A 188 -22.44 1.23 2.44
C ASN A 188 -21.42 0.27 3.05
N SER A 189 -20.77 -0.55 2.24
CA SER A 189 -19.68 -1.45 2.70
C SER A 189 -18.53 -0.67 3.32
N TYR A 190 -18.17 0.47 2.73
CA TYR A 190 -17.15 1.38 3.30
C TYR A 190 -17.57 1.90 4.69
N LYS A 191 -18.81 2.29 4.88
CA LYS A 191 -19.33 2.76 6.19
C LYS A 191 -19.29 1.65 7.23
N VAL A 192 -19.69 0.42 6.85
CA VAL A 192 -19.64 -0.75 7.73
C VAL A 192 -18.19 -1.05 8.15
N LEU A 193 -17.25 -1.10 7.18
CA LEU A 193 -15.83 -1.32 7.46
C LEU A 193 -15.27 -0.23 8.38
N ARG A 194 -15.59 1.02 8.13
CA ARG A 194 -15.16 2.13 8.97
C ARG A 194 -15.64 1.96 10.40
N THR A 195 -16.94 1.67 10.59
CA THR A 195 -17.51 1.44 11.92
C THR A 195 -16.83 0.28 12.65
N ARG A 196 -16.53 -0.82 11.96
CA ARG A 196 -15.79 -1.96 12.52
C ARG A 196 -14.41 -1.57 13.02
N ILE A 197 -13.67 -0.80 12.19
CA ILE A 197 -12.31 -0.37 12.49
C ILE A 197 -12.29 0.62 13.64
N ASP A 198 -13.20 1.60 13.64
CA ASP A 198 -13.30 2.60 14.72
C ASP A 198 -13.58 1.94 16.08
N ARG A 199 -14.38 0.85 16.10
CA ARG A 199 -14.69 0.07 17.30
C ARG A 199 -13.62 -0.92 17.71
N PHE A 200 -12.75 -1.33 16.79
CA PHE A 200 -11.65 -2.24 17.09
C PHE A 200 -10.57 -1.60 17.97
N GLY A 201 -10.65 -0.30 18.20
CA GLY A 201 -9.78 0.43 19.11
C GLY A 201 -8.39 0.74 18.55
N VAL A 202 -8.24 0.73 17.21
CA VAL A 202 -7.00 1.18 16.57
C VAL A 202 -6.84 2.67 16.73
N VAL A 203 -5.66 3.10 17.17
CA VAL A 203 -5.36 4.52 17.31
C VAL A 203 -5.05 5.12 15.95
N ALA A 204 -5.86 6.09 15.53
CA ALA A 204 -5.71 6.85 14.30
C ALA A 204 -5.62 5.99 13.02
N PRO A 205 -6.61 5.14 12.71
CA PRO A 205 -6.62 4.40 11.45
C PRO A 205 -6.78 5.36 10.28
N ASN A 206 -6.06 5.13 9.19
CA ASN A 206 -6.22 5.88 7.96
C ASN A 206 -7.01 5.04 6.95
N ILE A 207 -8.20 5.50 6.58
CA ILE A 207 -9.09 4.80 5.66
C ILE A 207 -9.33 5.67 4.44
N GLN A 208 -8.88 5.22 3.27
CA GLN A 208 -8.98 5.95 2.02
C GLN A 208 -9.66 5.12 0.94
N LYS A 209 -10.63 5.71 0.22
CA LYS A 209 -11.12 5.12 -1.02
C LYS A 209 -10.11 5.36 -2.13
N LEU A 210 -9.77 4.32 -2.86
CA LEU A 210 -8.99 4.44 -4.08
C LEU A 210 -9.89 4.77 -5.27
N GLN A 211 -9.31 5.33 -6.33
CA GLN A 211 -10.07 5.80 -7.51
C GLN A 211 -10.75 4.68 -8.30
N SER A 212 -10.30 3.44 -8.15
CA SER A 212 -10.95 2.27 -8.75
C SER A 212 -12.17 1.85 -7.93
N THR A 213 -13.27 1.55 -8.60
CA THR A 213 -14.53 1.15 -7.95
C THR A 213 -14.33 -0.04 -7.02
N GLY A 214 -14.73 0.12 -5.76
CA GLY A 214 -14.71 -0.94 -4.76
C GLY A 214 -13.40 -1.19 -4.04
N ARG A 215 -12.36 -0.34 -4.20
CA ARG A 215 -11.08 -0.48 -3.47
C ARG A 215 -10.96 0.52 -2.32
N ILE A 216 -10.50 0.01 -1.17
CA ILE A 216 -10.32 0.76 0.07
C ILE A 216 -8.91 0.46 0.59
N LEU A 217 -8.11 1.50 0.76
CA LEU A 217 -6.83 1.42 1.45
C LEU A 217 -7.06 1.66 2.94
N LEU A 218 -6.51 0.78 3.75
CA LEU A 218 -6.62 0.80 5.19
C LEU A 218 -5.23 0.69 5.80
N GLU A 219 -4.82 1.69 6.57
CA GLU A 219 -3.58 1.68 7.33
C GLU A 219 -3.90 1.64 8.83
N LEU A 220 -3.37 0.63 9.50
CA LEU A 220 -3.61 0.33 10.91
C LEU A 220 -2.28 0.34 11.68
N PRO A 221 -1.77 1.50 12.09
CA PRO A 221 -0.51 1.58 12.80
C PRO A 221 -0.61 0.96 14.19
N GLY A 222 0.45 0.25 14.61
CA GLY A 222 0.57 -0.32 15.94
C GLY A 222 -0.24 -1.60 16.21
N ILE A 223 -0.84 -2.21 15.18
CA ILE A 223 -1.54 -3.50 15.30
C ILE A 223 -0.53 -4.61 15.54
N LYS A 224 -0.82 -5.46 16.54
CA LYS A 224 0.01 -6.60 16.93
C LYS A 224 -0.54 -7.96 16.48
N GLU A 225 -1.84 -8.02 16.17
CA GLU A 225 -2.56 -9.25 15.80
C GLU A 225 -3.15 -9.16 14.38
N PRO A 226 -2.33 -9.26 13.32
CA PRO A 226 -2.81 -9.11 11.94
C PRO A 226 -3.89 -10.12 11.56
N GLN A 227 -3.79 -11.35 12.06
CA GLN A 227 -4.75 -12.42 11.77
C GLN A 227 -6.16 -12.11 12.28
N ARG A 228 -6.25 -11.51 13.48
CA ARG A 228 -7.52 -11.07 14.04
C ARG A 228 -8.15 -9.96 13.21
N VAL A 229 -7.32 -9.01 12.75
CA VAL A 229 -7.77 -7.94 11.85
C VAL A 229 -8.26 -8.49 10.51
N ARG A 230 -7.55 -9.43 9.90
CA ARG A 230 -7.98 -10.08 8.65
C ARG A 230 -9.37 -10.68 8.79
N LYS A 231 -9.60 -11.47 9.84
CA LYS A 231 -10.92 -12.08 10.11
C LYS A 231 -12.02 -11.03 10.26
N LEU A 232 -11.73 -9.95 10.97
CA LEU A 232 -12.68 -8.84 11.16
C LEU A 232 -13.03 -8.12 9.83
N LEU A 233 -12.02 -7.90 8.97
CA LEU A 233 -12.19 -7.18 7.71
C LEU A 233 -12.86 -8.03 6.63
N GLN A 234 -12.55 -9.32 6.56
CA GLN A 234 -13.10 -10.24 5.55
C GLN A 234 -14.47 -10.79 5.92
N GLY A 235 -14.80 -10.81 7.21
CA GLY A 235 -16.09 -11.30 7.67
C GLY A 235 -17.24 -10.47 7.10
N THR A 236 -18.19 -11.13 6.42
CA THR A 236 -19.38 -10.44 5.87
C THR A 236 -20.39 -10.07 6.94
N ALA A 237 -20.26 -10.61 8.15
CA ALA A 237 -21.21 -10.53 9.24
C ALA A 237 -22.61 -11.02 8.84
N ASN A 238 -22.65 -12.02 7.98
CA ASN A 238 -23.91 -12.65 7.60
C ASN A 238 -24.39 -13.56 8.72
N LEU A 239 -25.07 -12.95 9.69
CA LEU A 239 -25.69 -13.69 10.80
C LEU A 239 -26.95 -14.37 10.31
N GLU A 240 -27.03 -15.68 10.55
CA GLU A 240 -28.12 -16.53 10.11
C GLU A 240 -28.54 -17.46 11.26
N PHE A 241 -29.84 -17.61 11.43
CA PHE A 241 -30.42 -18.55 12.39
C PHE A 241 -31.04 -19.72 11.65
N TYR A 242 -30.63 -20.94 12.05
CA TYR A 242 -31.11 -22.16 11.44
C TYR A 242 -31.75 -23.07 12.48
N GLN A 243 -32.86 -23.72 12.13
CA GLN A 243 -33.29 -24.91 12.84
C GLN A 243 -32.25 -26.02 12.65
N THR A 244 -32.21 -26.95 13.57
CA THR A 244 -31.25 -28.07 13.47
C THR A 244 -31.97 -29.41 13.33
N TYR A 245 -31.32 -30.36 12.65
CA TYR A 245 -31.68 -31.75 12.70
C TYR A 245 -31.14 -32.39 13.98
N LYS A 246 -31.82 -33.41 14.50
CA LYS A 246 -31.19 -34.31 15.49
C LYS A 246 -30.37 -35.37 14.77
N LEU A 247 -29.28 -35.80 15.36
CA LEU A 247 -28.46 -36.86 14.79
C LEU A 247 -29.30 -38.12 14.47
N SER A 248 -30.25 -38.48 15.35
CA SER A 248 -31.21 -39.58 15.13
C SER A 248 -31.98 -39.46 13.82
N ASP A 249 -32.29 -38.27 13.37
CA ASP A 249 -33.17 -38.02 12.21
C ASP A 249 -32.42 -38.25 10.88
N ILE A 250 -31.08 -38.11 10.84
CA ILE A 250 -30.23 -38.14 9.64
C ILE A 250 -29.19 -39.27 9.63
N THR A 251 -29.09 -40.06 10.71
CA THR A 251 -28.10 -41.15 10.82
C THR A 251 -28.22 -42.16 9.68
N ALA A 252 -29.44 -42.49 9.23
CA ALA A 252 -29.67 -43.43 8.15
C ALA A 252 -29.11 -42.86 6.82
N ASP A 253 -29.31 -41.57 6.54
CA ASP A 253 -28.87 -40.91 5.30
C ASP A 253 -27.32 -40.82 5.24
N ILE A 254 -26.70 -40.51 6.36
CA ILE A 254 -25.24 -40.44 6.47
C ILE A 254 -24.61 -41.83 6.30
N ASN A 255 -25.21 -42.86 6.90
CA ASN A 255 -24.73 -44.24 6.73
C ASN A 255 -24.89 -44.68 5.28
N ASN A 256 -26.01 -44.37 4.63
CA ASN A 256 -26.22 -44.68 3.22
C ASN A 256 -25.18 -43.99 2.33
N LEU A 257 -24.88 -42.72 2.57
CA LEU A 257 -23.84 -41.97 1.89
C LEU A 257 -22.45 -42.58 2.13
N SER A 258 -22.15 -42.95 3.37
CA SER A 258 -20.89 -43.61 3.73
C SER A 258 -20.69 -44.92 2.98
N VAL A 259 -21.74 -45.75 2.88
CA VAL A 259 -21.69 -47.00 2.11
C VAL A 259 -21.57 -46.76 0.60
N ALA A 260 -22.26 -45.75 0.06
CA ALA A 260 -22.17 -45.38 -1.35
C ALA A 260 -20.77 -44.91 -1.74
N THR A 261 -20.14 -44.08 -0.90
CA THR A 261 -18.77 -43.56 -1.12
C THR A 261 -17.69 -44.63 -0.91
N ALA A 262 -17.89 -45.59 0.02
CA ALA A 262 -16.98 -46.74 0.24
C ALA A 262 -16.96 -47.69 -0.94
N ASN A 263 -18.06 -47.80 -1.70
CA ASN A 263 -18.16 -48.68 -2.89
C ASN A 263 -17.55 -48.11 -4.18
N GLY A 264 -16.82 -46.98 -4.08
CA GLY A 264 -16.03 -46.46 -5.20
C GLY A 264 -16.80 -45.70 -6.25
N VAL A 265 -17.99 -45.17 -5.94
CA VAL A 265 -18.71 -44.22 -6.80
C VAL A 265 -18.13 -42.82 -6.56
N THR A 266 -16.89 -42.63 -7.00
CA THR A 266 -16.32 -41.27 -7.12
C THR A 266 -16.70 -40.75 -8.50
N ALA A 267 -17.54 -39.73 -8.59
CA ALA A 267 -17.68 -38.97 -9.82
C ALA A 267 -16.30 -38.35 -10.13
N ALA A 268 -15.72 -38.68 -11.26
CA ALA A 268 -14.51 -38.05 -11.76
C ALA A 268 -14.71 -36.54 -11.91
N PRO A 269 -13.68 -35.72 -11.71
CA PRO A 269 -13.76 -34.30 -12.03
C PRO A 269 -14.05 -34.16 -13.53
N ALA A 270 -14.98 -33.29 -13.89
CA ALA A 270 -15.32 -32.99 -15.26
C ALA A 270 -14.10 -32.39 -15.98
N ALA A 271 -13.39 -33.21 -16.73
CA ALA A 271 -12.45 -32.80 -17.74
C ALA A 271 -13.20 -32.55 -19.04
N GLU A 272 -12.89 -31.46 -19.67
CA GLU A 272 -13.35 -30.96 -20.96
C GLU A 272 -13.55 -32.05 -22.00
N ALA A 273 -14.74 -32.13 -22.60
CA ALA A 273 -15.02 -32.97 -23.74
C ALA A 273 -14.98 -32.13 -25.02
N ASP A 274 -13.92 -32.34 -25.77
CA ASP A 274 -13.86 -31.93 -27.16
C ASP A 274 -14.57 -32.96 -28.06
N SER A 275 -15.22 -32.44 -29.07
CA SER A 275 -16.16 -33.09 -29.96
C SER A 275 -15.56 -34.17 -30.86
N ALA A 276 -16.23 -35.32 -31.00
CA ALA A 276 -16.33 -36.04 -32.29
C ALA A 276 -17.51 -36.97 -32.33
N LYS A 277 -18.27 -36.87 -33.41
CA LYS A 277 -19.40 -37.65 -33.87
C LYS A 277 -19.07 -39.13 -34.04
N ALA A 278 -19.99 -40.02 -33.68
CA ALA A 278 -20.43 -41.11 -34.55
C ALA A 278 -21.70 -41.82 -34.01
N THR A 279 -22.63 -41.95 -34.88
CA THR A 279 -23.89 -42.68 -34.94
C THR A 279 -23.78 -44.18 -34.60
N ALA A 280 -24.77 -44.74 -33.90
CA ALA A 280 -25.65 -45.82 -34.42
C ALA A 280 -26.37 -46.56 -33.27
N GLU A 281 -27.66 -46.52 -33.32
CA GLU A 281 -28.69 -47.59 -33.24
C GLU A 281 -28.63 -48.71 -32.18
N ALA A 282 -29.72 -48.72 -31.45
CA ALA A 282 -30.73 -49.78 -31.39
C ALA A 282 -30.91 -50.61 -30.11
N LYS A 283 -32.05 -50.33 -29.56
CA LYS A 283 -33.13 -51.22 -29.04
C LYS A 283 -33.00 -51.90 -27.66
N PRO A 284 -34.16 -51.97 -27.01
CA PRO A 284 -34.27 -52.37 -25.63
C PRO A 284 -34.60 -53.86 -25.48
N ASP A 285 -34.25 -54.44 -24.35
CA ASP A 285 -35.13 -55.39 -23.66
C ASP A 285 -34.54 -55.95 -22.35
N SER A 286 -35.45 -56.21 -21.50
CA SER A 286 -35.50 -57.15 -20.40
C SER A 286 -35.06 -56.74 -19.01
N ALA A 287 -36.10 -56.39 -18.27
CA ALA A 287 -36.16 -56.55 -16.81
C ALA A 287 -36.01 -58.04 -16.43
N LYS A 288 -35.09 -58.31 -15.49
CA LYS A 288 -35.28 -59.39 -14.50
C LYS A 288 -34.34 -59.26 -13.32
N LYS A 289 -34.98 -59.18 -12.15
CA LYS A 289 -34.58 -59.65 -10.82
C LYS A 289 -33.13 -60.15 -10.69
N ALA A 290 -32.38 -59.52 -9.82
CA ALA A 290 -31.29 -60.18 -9.12
C ALA A 290 -31.35 -59.82 -7.62
N ALA A 291 -31.46 -60.87 -6.85
CA ALA A 291 -31.46 -60.90 -5.40
C ALA A 291 -30.08 -60.48 -4.82
N ALA A 292 -30.15 -60.05 -3.58
CA ALA A 292 -29.02 -59.71 -2.76
C ALA A 292 -27.88 -60.71 -2.79
N GLN A 293 -26.67 -60.26 -3.12
CA GLN A 293 -25.42 -60.94 -2.78
C GLN A 293 -24.62 -60.10 -1.80
N PRO A 294 -23.91 -60.71 -0.86
CA PRO A 294 -23.20 -59.98 0.21
C PRO A 294 -21.98 -59.22 -0.32
N ALA A 295 -21.78 -58.05 0.27
CA ALA A 295 -20.73 -57.10 -0.04
C ALA A 295 -19.33 -57.77 -0.11
N LYS A 296 -18.63 -57.57 -1.21
CA LYS A 296 -17.18 -57.86 -1.32
C LYS A 296 -16.40 -56.84 -0.52
N ALA A 297 -15.51 -57.31 0.34
CA ALA A 297 -14.65 -56.55 1.21
C ALA A 297 -13.97 -55.38 0.48
N ALA A 298 -14.06 -54.21 1.09
CA ALA A 298 -13.39 -52.98 0.68
C ALA A 298 -11.86 -53.20 0.56
N LYS A 299 -11.25 -52.60 -0.44
CA LYS A 299 -9.81 -52.53 -0.57
C LYS A 299 -9.22 -51.86 0.68
N LYS A 300 -8.32 -52.53 1.38
CA LYS A 300 -7.57 -52.06 2.54
C LYS A 300 -6.88 -50.73 2.19
N GLY A 301 -7.37 -49.60 2.75
CA GLY A 301 -6.69 -48.33 2.65
C GLY A 301 -7.55 -47.08 2.51
N GLN A 302 -8.86 -47.14 2.18
CA GLN A 302 -9.71 -45.95 2.12
C GLN A 302 -10.60 -45.85 3.39
N ARG A 303 -10.43 -44.75 4.15
CA ARG A 303 -11.32 -44.44 5.27
C ARG A 303 -12.72 -44.10 4.73
N THR A 304 -13.76 -44.68 5.32
CA THR A 304 -15.15 -44.34 4.97
C THR A 304 -15.55 -43.01 5.59
N LEU A 305 -16.65 -42.40 5.10
CA LEU A 305 -17.18 -41.18 5.71
C LEU A 305 -17.50 -41.38 7.21
N ALA A 306 -18.03 -42.54 7.58
CA ALA A 306 -18.33 -42.88 8.96
C ALA A 306 -17.04 -42.95 9.83
N ASP A 307 -15.93 -43.44 9.27
CA ASP A 307 -14.62 -43.48 9.94
C ASP A 307 -14.06 -42.06 10.12
N LEU A 308 -14.22 -41.19 9.13
CA LEU A 308 -13.77 -39.79 9.16
C LEU A 308 -14.58 -38.97 10.15
N LEU A 309 -15.91 -39.21 10.24
CA LEU A 309 -16.81 -38.48 11.16
C LEU A 309 -16.72 -38.98 12.62
N ASN A 310 -15.93 -40.01 12.91
CA ASN A 310 -15.80 -40.60 14.26
C ASN A 310 -17.12 -41.02 14.91
N VAL A 311 -18.11 -41.39 14.09
CA VAL A 311 -19.48 -41.73 14.54
C VAL A 311 -19.46 -42.98 15.47
N ALA A 312 -18.47 -43.84 15.30
CA ALA A 312 -18.34 -45.11 16.02
C ALA A 312 -17.87 -44.93 17.49
N SER A 313 -17.46 -43.74 17.91
CA SER A 313 -16.88 -43.53 19.24
C SER A 313 -17.91 -43.52 20.41
N GLY A 314 -19.20 -43.58 20.12
CA GLY A 314 -20.27 -43.58 21.15
C GLY A 314 -20.42 -42.30 21.96
N GLN A 315 -19.67 -41.26 21.62
CA GLN A 315 -19.64 -39.97 22.34
C GLN A 315 -20.71 -38.99 21.82
N LEU A 316 -21.36 -39.29 20.70
CA LEU A 316 -22.36 -38.39 20.10
C LEU A 316 -23.73 -38.62 20.71
N ASN A 317 -24.33 -37.55 21.22
CA ASN A 317 -25.69 -37.58 21.74
C ASN A 317 -26.70 -37.62 20.58
N PRO A 318 -27.58 -38.63 20.47
CA PRO A 318 -28.61 -38.75 19.43
C PRO A 318 -29.57 -37.57 19.32
N SER A 319 -29.74 -36.80 20.38
CA SER A 319 -30.56 -35.58 20.40
C SER A 319 -29.79 -34.32 20.01
N SER A 320 -28.49 -34.40 19.88
CA SER A 320 -27.61 -33.30 19.43
C SER A 320 -27.70 -33.12 17.91
N PRO A 321 -27.47 -31.91 17.39
CA PRO A 321 -27.33 -31.67 15.97
C PRO A 321 -25.93 -32.01 15.42
N VAL A 322 -24.99 -32.45 16.24
CA VAL A 322 -23.62 -32.79 15.85
C VAL A 322 -23.61 -34.14 15.14
N VAL A 323 -23.17 -34.14 13.89
CA VAL A 323 -23.09 -35.30 13.00
C VAL A 323 -21.81 -36.09 13.18
N GLY A 324 -20.71 -35.38 13.48
CA GLY A 324 -19.41 -35.97 13.65
C GLY A 324 -18.40 -34.99 14.26
N ILE A 325 -17.32 -35.54 14.79
CA ILE A 325 -16.16 -34.81 15.30
C ILE A 325 -14.95 -35.23 14.48
N VAL A 326 -14.34 -34.32 13.77
CA VAL A 326 -13.34 -34.59 12.73
C VAL A 326 -12.04 -33.83 13.02
N ASP A 327 -10.91 -34.50 12.82
CA ASP A 327 -9.59 -33.84 12.90
C ASP A 327 -9.46 -32.84 11.73
N VAL A 328 -8.86 -31.72 11.98
CA VAL A 328 -8.56 -30.63 11.01
C VAL A 328 -7.97 -31.17 9.71
N LYS A 329 -7.11 -32.20 9.79
CA LYS A 329 -6.46 -32.81 8.61
C LYS A 329 -7.43 -33.55 7.69
N ASP A 330 -8.55 -34.03 8.23
CA ASP A 330 -9.54 -34.84 7.51
C ASP A 330 -10.75 -34.00 7.05
N THR A 331 -10.85 -32.72 7.45
CA THR A 331 -11.97 -31.84 7.09
C THR A 331 -12.10 -31.63 5.59
N ALA A 332 -11.01 -31.50 4.85
CA ALA A 332 -11.00 -31.36 3.40
C ALA A 332 -11.57 -32.62 2.71
N ALA A 333 -11.23 -33.82 3.20
CA ALA A 333 -11.76 -35.08 2.68
C ALA A 333 -13.26 -35.18 2.93
N VAL A 334 -13.72 -34.82 4.15
CA VAL A 334 -15.16 -34.77 4.49
C VAL A 334 -15.89 -33.77 3.60
N ASN A 335 -15.36 -32.57 3.40
CA ASN A 335 -15.96 -31.55 2.54
C ASN A 335 -16.13 -32.05 1.08
N THR A 336 -15.13 -32.74 0.54
CA THR A 336 -15.21 -33.31 -0.81
C THR A 336 -16.36 -34.35 -0.93
N ILE A 337 -16.57 -35.13 0.11
CA ILE A 337 -17.64 -36.15 0.13
C ILE A 337 -19.02 -35.48 0.28
N ILE A 338 -19.22 -34.58 1.24
CA ILE A 338 -20.55 -33.99 1.52
C ILE A 338 -21.03 -33.05 0.41
N HIS A 339 -20.09 -32.44 -0.38
CA HIS A 339 -20.45 -31.61 -1.53
C HIS A 339 -20.46 -32.37 -2.87
N SER A 340 -20.24 -33.68 -2.87
CA SER A 340 -20.26 -34.48 -4.08
C SER A 340 -21.66 -34.62 -4.67
N ALA A 341 -21.74 -34.86 -5.98
CA ALA A 341 -23.02 -35.17 -6.65
C ALA A 341 -23.72 -36.41 -6.07
N VAL A 342 -22.96 -37.31 -5.47
CA VAL A 342 -23.48 -38.52 -4.78
C VAL A 342 -24.17 -38.11 -3.48
N ALA A 343 -23.60 -37.17 -2.72
CA ALA A 343 -24.21 -36.72 -1.47
C ALA A 343 -25.59 -36.09 -1.71
N GLN A 344 -25.79 -35.35 -2.79
CA GLN A 344 -27.07 -34.78 -3.17
C GLN A 344 -28.19 -35.80 -3.43
N GLN A 345 -27.85 -37.06 -3.67
CA GLN A 345 -28.83 -38.13 -3.87
C GLN A 345 -29.26 -38.82 -2.58
N TYR A 346 -28.40 -38.77 -1.56
CA TYR A 346 -28.65 -39.47 -0.29
C TYR A 346 -29.01 -38.53 0.88
N LEU A 347 -28.61 -37.25 0.81
CA LEU A 347 -28.92 -36.30 1.86
C LEU A 347 -30.22 -35.53 1.57
N PRO A 348 -30.99 -35.17 2.60
CA PRO A 348 -32.19 -34.33 2.45
C PRO A 348 -31.87 -33.01 1.75
N THR A 349 -32.76 -32.55 0.86
CA THR A 349 -32.54 -31.29 0.09
C THR A 349 -32.57 -30.03 0.93
N ASP A 350 -33.13 -30.09 2.15
CA ASP A 350 -33.16 -29.00 3.12
C ASP A 350 -32.04 -29.11 4.19
N LEU A 351 -31.12 -30.07 4.05
CA LEU A 351 -29.97 -30.24 4.93
C LEU A 351 -28.79 -29.36 4.47
N LYS A 352 -28.24 -28.57 5.40
CA LYS A 352 -26.96 -27.85 5.26
C LYS A 352 -26.03 -28.30 6.36
N LEU A 353 -24.81 -28.71 6.02
CA LEU A 353 -23.79 -29.13 6.99
C LEU A 353 -22.76 -28.02 7.14
N CYS A 354 -22.52 -27.56 8.37
CA CYS A 354 -21.56 -26.50 8.68
C CYS A 354 -20.66 -26.89 9.85
N TRP A 355 -19.40 -26.43 9.78
CA TRP A 355 -18.41 -26.62 10.83
C TRP A 355 -18.58 -25.63 11.97
N THR A 356 -18.18 -26.04 13.20
CA THR A 356 -18.08 -25.12 14.32
C THR A 356 -16.84 -24.22 14.16
N VAL A 357 -16.94 -22.96 14.60
CA VAL A 357 -15.79 -22.01 14.62
C VAL A 357 -14.69 -22.49 15.57
N LYS A 358 -15.07 -23.06 16.72
CA LYS A 358 -14.14 -23.52 17.73
C LYS A 358 -13.96 -25.03 17.67
N ALA A 359 -12.73 -25.45 17.90
CA ALA A 359 -12.43 -26.85 18.14
C ALA A 359 -13.14 -27.34 19.40
N PHE A 360 -13.52 -28.59 19.41
CA PHE A 360 -14.15 -29.25 20.54
C PHE A 360 -13.15 -29.61 21.66
N ASP A 361 -11.90 -29.82 21.27
CA ASP A 361 -10.81 -30.21 22.17
C ASP A 361 -9.94 -29.03 22.56
N GLU A 362 -9.27 -29.13 23.73
CA GLU A 362 -8.29 -28.13 24.20
C GLU A 362 -7.05 -28.03 23.29
N GLY A 363 -6.80 -29.05 22.46
CA GLY A 363 -5.68 -29.09 21.51
C GLY A 363 -5.92 -28.36 20.20
N GLY A 364 -7.12 -27.83 19.97
CA GLY A 364 -7.47 -27.04 18.77
C GLY A 364 -7.55 -27.86 17.48
N ARG A 365 -7.70 -29.22 17.55
CA ARG A 365 -7.61 -30.10 16.37
C ARG A 365 -8.94 -30.69 15.93
N MET A 366 -9.92 -30.82 16.81
CA MET A 366 -11.14 -31.54 16.56
C MET A 366 -12.31 -30.60 16.38
N PHE A 367 -12.90 -30.53 15.19
CA PHE A 367 -14.06 -29.70 14.87
C PHE A 367 -15.33 -30.53 14.77
N GLN A 368 -16.47 -29.90 15.17
CA GLN A 368 -17.78 -30.52 15.09
C GLN A 368 -18.46 -30.14 13.76
N LEU A 369 -19.07 -31.13 13.11
CA LEU A 369 -19.93 -30.94 11.95
C LEU A 369 -21.39 -30.92 12.42
N VAL A 370 -22.10 -29.84 12.16
CA VAL A 370 -23.48 -29.58 12.66
C VAL A 370 -24.49 -29.67 11.51
N ALA A 371 -25.60 -30.33 11.74
CA ALA A 371 -26.67 -30.50 10.77
C ALA A 371 -27.73 -29.40 10.91
N LEU A 372 -27.79 -28.52 9.94
CA LEU A 372 -28.72 -27.40 9.86
C LEU A 372 -29.89 -27.73 8.95
N ARG A 373 -31.04 -27.21 9.25
CA ARG A 373 -32.23 -27.33 8.42
C ARG A 373 -32.57 -25.99 7.76
N THR A 374 -32.59 -25.96 6.44
CA THR A 374 -32.97 -24.79 5.66
C THR A 374 -34.45 -24.79 5.34
N VAL A 375 -35.03 -23.61 5.16
CA VAL A 375 -36.39 -23.44 4.67
C VAL A 375 -36.32 -22.90 3.24
N GLN A 376 -36.62 -23.74 2.26
CA GLN A 376 -36.46 -23.40 0.85
C GLN A 376 -35.00 -22.94 0.50
N GLY A 377 -33.98 -23.57 1.10
CA GLY A 377 -32.58 -23.21 0.93
C GLY A 377 -32.13 -21.94 1.68
N LYS A 378 -32.99 -21.35 2.52
CA LYS A 378 -32.68 -20.12 3.27
C LYS A 378 -32.74 -20.35 4.79
N PRO A 379 -32.07 -19.48 5.59
CA PRO A 379 -32.20 -19.49 7.06
C PRO A 379 -33.62 -19.13 7.48
N VAL A 380 -34.01 -19.49 8.71
CA VAL A 380 -35.31 -19.13 9.26
C VAL A 380 -35.39 -17.67 9.71
N LEU A 381 -34.24 -17.05 10.02
CA LEU A 381 -34.12 -15.63 10.36
C LEU A 381 -32.70 -15.15 9.98
N THR A 382 -32.58 -13.93 9.49
CA THR A 382 -31.31 -13.28 9.15
C THR A 382 -30.96 -12.21 10.17
N GLY A 383 -29.67 -11.87 10.26
CA GLY A 383 -29.18 -10.88 11.22
C GLY A 383 -29.60 -9.44 10.97
N ASP A 384 -30.26 -9.15 9.86
CA ASP A 384 -30.78 -7.80 9.55
C ASP A 384 -31.79 -7.27 10.61
N VAL A 385 -32.31 -8.17 11.41
CA VAL A 385 -33.23 -7.82 12.51
C VAL A 385 -32.53 -7.43 13.82
N VAL A 386 -31.19 -7.65 13.92
CA VAL A 386 -30.42 -7.30 15.12
C VAL A 386 -30.12 -5.81 15.09
N THR A 387 -30.46 -5.11 16.17
CA THR A 387 -30.28 -3.66 16.30
C THR A 387 -29.17 -3.29 17.25
N ASP A 388 -28.82 -4.15 18.19
CA ASP A 388 -27.82 -3.91 19.20
C ASP A 388 -27.17 -5.23 19.64
N ALA A 389 -25.86 -5.22 19.91
CA ALA A 389 -25.13 -6.37 20.41
C ALA A 389 -24.03 -5.92 21.37
N THR A 390 -24.00 -6.50 22.58
CA THR A 390 -23.03 -6.16 23.62
C THR A 390 -22.40 -7.41 24.22
N SER A 391 -21.12 -7.32 24.57
CA SER A 391 -20.41 -8.37 25.30
C SER A 391 -20.67 -8.21 26.81
N GLU A 392 -21.14 -9.25 27.46
CA GLU A 392 -21.48 -9.27 28.89
C GLU A 392 -20.89 -10.52 29.56
N PHE A 393 -20.60 -10.42 30.86
CA PHE A 393 -20.17 -11.57 31.65
C PHE A 393 -21.35 -12.14 32.44
N ASP A 394 -21.73 -13.38 32.13
CA ASP A 394 -22.74 -14.14 32.85
C ASP A 394 -22.04 -15.07 33.87
N ASN A 395 -22.53 -15.06 35.11
CA ASN A 395 -21.90 -15.85 36.21
C ASN A 395 -22.01 -17.38 36.01
N LEU A 396 -22.93 -17.85 35.17
CA LEU A 396 -23.16 -19.28 34.91
C LEU A 396 -22.56 -19.75 33.59
N GLN A 397 -22.50 -18.86 32.59
CA GLN A 397 -22.14 -19.21 31.23
C GLN A 397 -20.82 -18.58 30.77
N GLY A 398 -20.20 -17.74 31.62
CA GLY A 398 -18.99 -17.02 31.29
C GLY A 398 -19.26 -15.81 30.38
N GLN A 399 -18.37 -15.56 29.45
CA GLN A 399 -18.52 -14.44 28.51
C GLN A 399 -19.58 -14.77 27.45
N VAL A 400 -20.58 -13.90 27.31
CA VAL A 400 -21.70 -14.05 26.36
C VAL A 400 -21.87 -12.78 25.53
N VAL A 401 -22.48 -12.89 24.36
CA VAL A 401 -22.88 -11.75 23.55
C VAL A 401 -24.42 -11.61 23.63
N SER A 402 -24.87 -10.55 24.30
CA SER A 402 -26.27 -10.18 24.36
C SER A 402 -26.66 -9.45 23.10
N MET A 403 -27.75 -9.84 22.45
CA MET A 403 -28.28 -9.19 21.26
C MET A 403 -29.75 -8.77 21.44
N THR A 404 -30.08 -7.64 20.81
CA THR A 404 -31.47 -7.10 20.80
C THR A 404 -31.92 -7.00 19.34
N MET A 405 -33.15 -7.44 19.07
CA MET A 405 -33.79 -7.43 17.76
C MET A 405 -34.82 -6.28 17.65
N ASN A 406 -35.09 -5.84 16.42
CA ASN A 406 -36.18 -4.93 16.14
C ASN A 406 -37.53 -5.61 16.35
N GLU A 407 -38.65 -4.84 16.30
CA GLU A 407 -40.00 -5.38 16.58
C GLU A 407 -40.40 -6.53 15.64
N GLU A 408 -40.04 -6.47 14.38
CA GLU A 408 -40.34 -7.51 13.40
C GLU A 408 -39.53 -8.78 13.71
N GLY A 409 -38.22 -8.64 13.96
CA GLY A 409 -37.36 -9.75 14.39
C GLY A 409 -37.84 -10.37 15.69
N ALA A 410 -38.23 -9.56 16.68
CA ALA A 410 -38.74 -10.04 17.96
C ALA A 410 -40.00 -10.92 17.77
N ARG A 411 -40.97 -10.49 16.92
CA ARG A 411 -42.16 -11.29 16.62
C ARG A 411 -41.84 -12.61 15.91
N GLN A 412 -40.90 -12.57 14.94
CA GLN A 412 -40.47 -13.78 14.22
C GLN A 412 -39.70 -14.71 15.15
N TRP A 413 -38.81 -14.17 15.98
CA TRP A 413 -38.00 -14.93 16.93
C TRP A 413 -38.85 -15.63 17.99
N SER A 414 -39.85 -14.93 18.55
CA SER A 414 -40.79 -15.54 19.48
C SER A 414 -41.50 -16.73 18.84
N ARG A 415 -41.95 -16.63 17.59
CA ARG A 415 -42.63 -17.74 16.89
C ARG A 415 -41.63 -18.90 16.62
N ILE A 416 -40.40 -18.59 16.18
CA ILE A 416 -39.38 -19.60 15.87
C ILE A 416 -39.02 -20.36 17.14
N THR A 417 -38.73 -19.65 18.24
CA THR A 417 -38.36 -20.28 19.51
C THR A 417 -39.50 -21.09 20.11
N GLY A 418 -40.75 -20.58 20.02
CA GLY A 418 -41.93 -21.33 20.45
C GLY A 418 -42.14 -22.64 19.70
N GLN A 419 -41.84 -22.69 18.42
CA GLN A 419 -41.94 -23.92 17.58
C GLN A 419 -40.77 -24.92 17.80
N ASN A 420 -39.67 -24.49 18.39
CA ASN A 420 -38.45 -25.28 18.56
C ASN A 420 -38.10 -25.58 20.04
N ILE A 421 -39.05 -25.51 20.94
CA ILE A 421 -38.82 -25.88 22.35
C ILE A 421 -38.31 -27.32 22.44
N GLY A 422 -37.17 -27.51 23.15
CA GLY A 422 -36.49 -28.80 23.27
C GLY A 422 -35.62 -29.19 22.04
N ARG A 423 -35.45 -28.29 21.08
CA ARG A 423 -34.54 -28.43 19.94
C ARG A 423 -33.48 -27.33 19.99
N ALA A 424 -32.35 -27.56 19.35
CA ALA A 424 -31.33 -26.53 19.19
C ALA A 424 -31.68 -25.60 18.02
N ILE A 425 -31.36 -24.33 18.16
CA ILE A 425 -31.30 -23.36 17.06
C ILE A 425 -29.83 -22.98 16.88
N ALA A 426 -29.29 -23.20 15.68
CA ALA A 426 -27.93 -22.86 15.39
C ALA A 426 -27.80 -21.39 15.00
N ILE A 427 -26.82 -20.72 15.57
CA ILE A 427 -26.38 -19.36 15.25
C ILE A 427 -25.15 -19.49 14.38
N VAL A 428 -25.30 -19.11 13.12
CA VAL A 428 -24.30 -19.24 12.07
C VAL A 428 -23.89 -17.86 11.62
N LEU A 429 -22.57 -17.64 11.52
CA LEU A 429 -22.01 -16.42 10.97
C LEU A 429 -21.02 -16.82 9.88
N ASP A 430 -21.23 -16.31 8.67
CA ASP A 430 -20.37 -16.59 7.51
C ASP A 430 -20.13 -18.10 7.26
N ASP A 431 -21.22 -18.87 7.25
CA ASP A 431 -21.25 -20.34 7.08
C ASP A 431 -20.55 -21.17 8.18
N GLN A 432 -20.18 -20.56 9.29
CA GLN A 432 -19.62 -21.24 10.46
C GLN A 432 -20.56 -21.18 11.67
N VAL A 433 -20.68 -22.29 12.37
CA VAL A 433 -21.55 -22.39 13.55
C VAL A 433 -20.83 -21.86 14.77
N TYR A 434 -21.32 -20.75 15.32
CA TYR A 434 -20.79 -20.17 16.56
C TYR A 434 -21.36 -20.80 17.79
N SER A 435 -22.67 -21.08 17.77
CA SER A 435 -23.39 -21.68 18.89
C SER A 435 -24.65 -22.41 18.39
N PHE A 436 -25.08 -23.40 19.12
CA PHE A 436 -26.35 -24.13 18.86
C PHE A 436 -27.08 -24.43 20.18
N PRO A 437 -27.51 -23.36 20.91
CA PRO A 437 -28.20 -23.53 22.18
C PRO A 437 -29.58 -24.25 22.02
N ASN A 438 -29.92 -25.08 23.02
CA ASN A 438 -31.25 -25.65 23.09
C ASN A 438 -32.27 -24.55 23.52
N VAL A 439 -33.41 -24.52 22.88
CA VAL A 439 -34.50 -23.64 23.25
C VAL A 439 -35.28 -24.23 24.44
N ASN A 440 -35.17 -23.59 25.60
CA ASN A 440 -35.85 -24.05 26.82
C ASN A 440 -37.29 -23.51 26.92
N ALA A 441 -37.53 -22.31 26.40
CA ALA A 441 -38.84 -21.66 26.38
C ALA A 441 -38.97 -20.70 25.20
N GLN A 442 -40.17 -20.29 24.87
CA GLN A 442 -40.45 -19.23 23.92
C GLN A 442 -39.81 -17.93 24.43
N ILE A 443 -39.07 -17.24 23.54
CA ILE A 443 -38.34 -15.99 23.86
C ILE A 443 -39.15 -14.81 23.29
N ASP A 444 -39.86 -14.11 24.14
CA ASP A 444 -40.59 -12.92 23.79
C ASP A 444 -39.74 -11.67 24.01
N GLY A 445 -39.94 -10.62 23.20
CA GLY A 445 -39.25 -9.34 23.35
C GLY A 445 -37.93 -9.20 22.64
N GLY A 446 -37.47 -10.23 21.88
CA GLY A 446 -36.32 -10.13 20.93
C GLY A 446 -34.93 -9.96 21.57
N ARG A 447 -34.80 -10.26 22.87
CA ARG A 447 -33.51 -10.31 23.53
C ARG A 447 -32.99 -11.74 23.63
N SER A 448 -31.77 -11.99 23.18
CA SER A 448 -31.15 -13.30 23.22
C SER A 448 -29.67 -13.19 23.48
N GLN A 449 -29.11 -14.28 24.03
CA GLN A 449 -27.67 -14.36 24.29
C GLN A 449 -27.03 -15.44 23.43
N ILE A 450 -25.89 -15.11 22.83
CA ILE A 450 -25.03 -16.05 22.13
C ILE A 450 -24.00 -16.56 23.14
N THR A 451 -24.02 -17.85 23.42
CA THR A 451 -23.13 -18.54 24.34
C THR A 451 -22.16 -19.38 23.54
N GLY A 452 -20.88 -19.46 23.90
CA GLY A 452 -19.90 -20.20 23.11
C GLY A 452 -18.52 -20.32 23.72
N ASN A 453 -18.42 -20.23 25.05
CA ASN A 453 -17.13 -20.28 25.76
C ASN A 453 -16.12 -19.27 25.17
N PHE A 454 -16.57 -18.02 24.96
CA PHE A 454 -15.77 -16.95 24.38
C PHE A 454 -14.74 -16.40 25.37
N THR A 455 -13.60 -15.97 24.85
CA THR A 455 -12.74 -15.03 25.59
C THR A 455 -13.40 -13.64 25.59
N PRO A 456 -13.01 -12.72 26.48
CA PRO A 456 -13.54 -11.35 26.48
C PRO A 456 -13.32 -10.64 25.15
N GLU A 457 -12.16 -10.85 24.53
CA GLU A 457 -11.82 -10.27 23.24
C GLU A 457 -12.71 -10.83 22.11
N GLU A 458 -12.89 -12.14 22.07
CA GLU A 458 -13.74 -12.78 21.04
C GLU A 458 -15.21 -12.34 21.17
N ALA A 459 -15.74 -12.21 22.38
CA ALA A 459 -17.10 -11.74 22.61
C ALA A 459 -17.27 -10.28 22.19
N ASN A 460 -16.27 -9.42 22.47
CA ASN A 460 -16.27 -8.03 22.03
C ASN A 460 -16.19 -7.94 20.49
N ASP A 461 -15.33 -8.73 19.86
CA ASP A 461 -15.20 -8.73 18.39
C ASP A 461 -16.50 -9.17 17.73
N LEU A 462 -17.12 -10.24 18.24
CA LEU A 462 -18.41 -10.72 17.74
C LEU A 462 -19.52 -9.66 17.93
N ALA A 463 -19.59 -9.02 19.08
CA ALA A 463 -20.55 -7.93 19.35
C ALA A 463 -20.34 -6.77 18.36
N ASN A 464 -19.11 -6.32 18.18
CA ASN A 464 -18.75 -5.26 17.24
C ASN A 464 -19.13 -5.58 15.78
N VAL A 465 -18.88 -6.83 15.36
CA VAL A 465 -19.24 -7.30 14.01
C VAL A 465 -20.76 -7.30 13.82
N LEU A 466 -21.51 -7.80 14.80
CA LEU A 466 -22.98 -7.84 14.74
C LEU A 466 -23.61 -6.45 14.73
N GLU A 467 -23.09 -5.55 15.57
CA GLU A 467 -23.59 -4.17 15.67
C GLU A 467 -23.20 -3.30 14.45
N SER A 468 -22.07 -3.57 13.81
CA SER A 468 -21.64 -2.86 12.60
C SER A 468 -22.51 -3.17 11.37
N GLY A 469 -23.25 -4.25 11.39
CA GLY A 469 -24.15 -4.67 10.33
C GLY A 469 -23.51 -5.56 9.27
N LYS A 470 -24.38 -6.12 8.42
CA LYS A 470 -24.03 -7.03 7.32
C LYS A 470 -23.43 -6.28 6.14
N MET A 471 -22.38 -6.84 5.55
CA MET A 471 -21.89 -6.42 4.25
C MET A 471 -22.66 -7.13 3.14
N VAL A 472 -23.00 -6.38 2.09
CA VAL A 472 -23.75 -6.90 0.94
C VAL A 472 -22.88 -7.84 0.08
N ALA A 473 -21.57 -7.59 0.05
CA ALA A 473 -20.61 -8.34 -0.75
C ALA A 473 -19.37 -8.70 0.08
N ARG A 474 -18.73 -9.77 -0.30
CA ARG A 474 -17.46 -10.19 0.29
C ARG A 474 -16.38 -9.14 0.04
N VAL A 475 -15.46 -9.03 0.98
CA VAL A 475 -14.29 -8.16 0.90
C VAL A 475 -13.06 -9.05 0.82
N ASN A 476 -12.33 -8.90 -0.26
CA ASN A 476 -11.09 -9.62 -0.49
C ASN A 476 -9.89 -8.73 -0.18
N ILE A 477 -8.85 -9.30 0.40
CA ILE A 477 -7.57 -8.61 0.57
C ILE A 477 -6.83 -8.68 -0.76
N ALA A 478 -6.71 -7.53 -1.44
CA ALA A 478 -6.03 -7.42 -2.72
C ALA A 478 -4.52 -7.20 -2.57
N SER A 479 -4.10 -6.50 -1.51
CA SER A 479 -2.72 -6.44 -1.05
C SER A 479 -2.68 -6.23 0.44
N GLU A 480 -1.61 -6.71 1.06
CA GLU A 480 -1.37 -6.58 2.50
C GLU A 480 0.12 -6.39 2.75
N SER A 481 0.44 -5.57 3.74
CA SER A 481 1.79 -5.38 4.26
C SER A 481 1.71 -5.35 5.79
N VAL A 482 2.43 -6.23 6.44
CA VAL A 482 2.54 -6.30 7.90
C VAL A 482 3.98 -6.04 8.28
N ILE A 483 4.21 -5.05 9.13
CA ILE A 483 5.53 -4.64 9.60
C ILE A 483 5.56 -4.79 11.13
N GLY A 484 6.50 -5.60 11.61
CA GLY A 484 6.68 -5.78 13.05
C GLY A 484 7.19 -4.51 13.74
N PRO A 485 6.83 -4.28 15.01
CA PRO A 485 7.22 -3.08 15.76
C PRO A 485 8.74 -2.90 15.89
N SER A 486 9.50 -3.99 15.98
CA SER A 486 10.97 -3.97 16.05
C SER A 486 11.61 -3.38 14.78
N LEU A 487 11.10 -3.74 13.60
CA LEU A 487 11.55 -3.16 12.32
C LEU A 487 11.24 -1.67 12.24
N GLY A 488 10.06 -1.26 12.69
CA GLY A 488 9.67 0.15 12.74
C GLY A 488 10.60 0.96 13.64
N GLN A 489 10.90 0.47 14.85
CA GLN A 489 11.81 1.14 15.79
C GLN A 489 13.24 1.21 15.25
N GLU A 490 13.74 0.16 14.62
CA GLU A 490 15.04 0.14 13.97
C GLU A 490 15.10 1.19 12.84
N ALA A 491 14.06 1.26 12.01
CA ALA A 491 13.94 2.23 10.93
C ALA A 491 13.91 3.68 11.45
N ILE A 492 13.18 3.96 12.55
CA ILE A 492 13.19 5.28 13.21
C ILE A 492 14.60 5.64 13.66
N ASN A 493 15.27 4.76 14.40
CA ASN A 493 16.60 5.05 14.95
C ASN A 493 17.62 5.30 13.85
N LYS A 494 17.70 4.42 12.84
CA LYS A 494 18.60 4.59 11.68
C LYS A 494 18.23 5.85 10.87
N GLY A 495 16.93 6.11 10.68
CA GLY A 495 16.42 7.30 9.98
C GLY A 495 16.79 8.61 10.69
N LEU A 496 16.56 8.70 12.01
CA LEU A 496 16.89 9.90 12.80
C LEU A 496 18.40 10.14 12.90
N VAL A 497 19.20 9.09 13.10
CA VAL A 497 20.66 9.21 13.14
C VAL A 497 21.20 9.70 11.79
N SER A 498 20.76 9.09 10.68
CA SER A 498 21.18 9.48 9.34
C SER A 498 20.76 10.93 9.02
N PHE A 499 19.54 11.31 9.41
CA PHE A 499 19.06 12.68 9.29
C PHE A 499 19.91 13.70 10.07
N ALA A 500 20.20 13.41 11.35
CA ALA A 500 21.00 14.29 12.18
C ALA A 500 22.43 14.48 11.63
N VAL A 501 23.07 13.37 11.22
CA VAL A 501 24.41 13.40 10.61
C VAL A 501 24.39 14.18 9.29
N ALA A 502 23.40 13.94 8.42
CA ALA A 502 23.25 14.65 7.16
C ALA A 502 23.08 16.17 7.39
N LEU A 503 22.24 16.56 8.35
CA LEU A 503 22.02 17.96 8.72
C LEU A 503 23.31 18.62 9.22
N VAL A 504 24.05 17.97 10.12
CA VAL A 504 25.33 18.50 10.64
C VAL A 504 26.35 18.67 9.52
N LEU A 505 26.51 17.67 8.66
CA LEU A 505 27.44 17.74 7.51
C LEU A 505 27.05 18.85 6.54
N LEU A 506 25.76 19.01 6.26
CA LEU A 506 25.23 20.05 5.40
C LEU A 506 25.49 21.46 5.99
N VAL A 507 25.28 21.64 7.29
CA VAL A 507 25.58 22.89 8.01
C VAL A 507 27.08 23.20 7.93
N LEU A 508 27.94 22.22 8.21
CA LEU A 508 29.39 22.38 8.13
C LEU A 508 29.83 22.75 6.70
N PHE A 509 29.26 22.11 5.70
CA PHE A 509 29.56 22.42 4.29
C PHE A 509 29.15 23.86 3.93
N ILE A 510 27.93 24.27 4.28
CA ILE A 510 27.44 25.66 4.01
C ILE A 510 28.35 26.71 4.69
N LEU A 511 28.70 26.48 5.95
CA LEU A 511 29.61 27.39 6.70
C LEU A 511 31.02 27.38 6.08
N GLY A 512 31.51 26.24 5.61
CA GLY A 512 32.79 26.10 4.96
C GLY A 512 32.86 26.80 3.59
N VAL A 513 31.78 26.81 2.82
CA VAL A 513 31.72 27.44 1.50
C VAL A 513 31.46 28.95 1.59
N TYR A 514 30.42 29.36 2.34
CA TYR A 514 29.97 30.78 2.36
C TYR A 514 30.45 31.59 3.57
N GLY A 515 31.18 30.92 4.48
CA GLY A 515 31.67 31.55 5.72
C GLY A 515 30.58 31.69 6.79
N VAL A 516 31.02 31.92 8.02
CA VAL A 516 30.15 31.90 9.19
C VAL A 516 28.99 32.93 9.08
N LYS A 517 29.24 34.16 8.64
CA LYS A 517 28.23 35.21 8.60
C LYS A 517 27.14 34.97 7.56
N ALA A 518 27.50 34.67 6.31
CA ALA A 518 26.51 34.39 5.27
C ALA A 518 25.92 32.97 5.42
N GLY A 519 26.77 32.00 5.75
CA GLY A 519 26.36 30.63 5.98
C GLY A 519 25.35 30.45 7.10
N SER A 520 25.49 31.22 8.23
CA SER A 520 24.50 31.15 9.33
C SER A 520 23.11 31.61 8.94
N ILE A 521 22.97 32.50 7.96
CA ILE A 521 21.65 32.90 7.44
C ILE A 521 21.03 31.80 6.62
N ALA A 522 21.83 31.09 5.78
CA ALA A 522 21.34 29.93 5.05
C ALA A 522 20.96 28.79 6.01
N VAL A 523 21.75 28.53 7.05
CA VAL A 523 21.45 27.55 8.10
C VAL A 523 20.16 27.90 8.85
N LEU A 524 19.94 29.20 9.18
CA LEU A 524 18.68 29.64 9.76
C LEU A 524 17.50 29.35 8.83
N GLY A 525 17.67 29.65 7.52
CA GLY A 525 16.65 29.31 6.52
C GLY A 525 16.35 27.81 6.46
N LEU A 526 17.37 26.96 6.59
CA LEU A 526 17.26 25.50 6.63
C LEU A 526 16.50 25.02 7.86
N ILE A 527 16.83 25.55 9.05
CA ILE A 527 16.13 25.23 10.32
C ILE A 527 14.66 25.68 10.25
N LEU A 528 14.40 26.88 9.73
CA LEU A 528 13.03 27.36 9.54
C LEU A 528 12.24 26.52 8.54
N ASN A 529 12.89 26.07 7.45
CA ASN A 529 12.27 25.18 6.50
C ASN A 529 11.82 23.86 7.17
N LEU A 530 12.70 23.27 7.94
CA LEU A 530 12.42 22.05 8.69
C LEU A 530 11.27 22.24 9.68
N PHE A 531 11.33 23.32 10.45
CA PHE A 531 10.29 23.68 11.43
C PHE A 531 8.92 23.87 10.77
N PHE A 532 8.87 24.57 9.64
CA PHE A 532 7.62 24.78 8.90
C PHE A 532 7.12 23.49 8.26
N THR A 533 8.01 22.66 7.74
CA THR A 533 7.64 21.38 7.13
C THR A 533 6.97 20.47 8.16
N PHE A 534 7.59 20.26 9.33
CA PHE A 534 6.98 19.48 10.40
C PHE A 534 5.69 20.10 10.94
N GLY A 535 5.67 21.43 11.13
CA GLY A 535 4.49 22.12 11.64
C GLY A 535 3.28 22.05 10.69
N ILE A 536 3.53 22.15 9.39
CA ILE A 536 2.48 22.01 8.36
C ILE A 536 2.02 20.55 8.25
N LEU A 537 2.93 19.59 8.29
CA LEU A 537 2.57 18.17 8.30
C LEU A 537 1.67 17.83 9.50
N ALA A 538 2.03 18.31 10.70
CA ALA A 538 1.20 18.14 11.89
C ALA A 538 -0.16 18.86 11.75
N SER A 539 -0.21 20.05 11.17
CA SER A 539 -1.46 20.80 10.95
C SER A 539 -2.44 20.07 10.00
N PHE A 540 -1.92 19.39 8.98
CA PHE A 540 -2.74 18.59 8.06
C PHE A 540 -2.98 17.15 8.53
N GLN A 541 -2.52 16.78 9.73
CA GLN A 541 -2.58 15.40 10.25
C GLN A 541 -2.02 14.38 9.27
N SER A 542 -0.99 14.78 8.52
CA SER A 542 -0.35 13.92 7.53
C SER A 542 0.55 12.90 8.23
N VAL A 543 0.51 11.67 7.75
CA VAL A 543 1.31 10.57 8.30
C VAL A 543 2.73 10.63 7.74
N LEU A 544 3.73 10.62 8.64
CA LEU A 544 5.14 10.58 8.28
C LEU A 544 5.58 9.14 8.05
N THR A 545 5.87 8.79 6.81
CA THR A 545 6.38 7.47 6.40
C THR A 545 7.90 7.47 6.30
N LEU A 546 8.54 6.29 6.22
CA LEU A 546 10.00 6.19 6.03
C LEU A 546 10.46 6.84 4.70
N PRO A 547 9.82 6.60 3.54
CA PRO A 547 10.07 7.40 2.36
C PRO A 547 9.78 8.89 2.55
N GLY A 548 8.79 9.25 3.39
CA GLY A 548 8.49 10.63 3.75
C GLY A 548 9.66 11.32 4.46
N ILE A 549 10.35 10.63 5.37
CA ILE A 549 11.59 11.14 5.99
C ILE A 549 12.65 11.39 4.91
N ALA A 550 12.85 10.46 3.98
CA ALA A 550 13.77 10.65 2.86
C ALA A 550 13.36 11.87 2.00
N GLY A 551 12.06 12.11 1.79
CA GLY A 551 11.52 13.30 1.14
C GLY A 551 11.84 14.60 1.87
N ILE A 552 11.73 14.63 3.20
CA ILE A 552 12.16 15.79 4.02
C ILE A 552 13.66 16.04 3.84
N VAL A 553 14.48 14.99 3.94
CA VAL A 553 15.94 15.11 3.81
C VAL A 553 16.34 15.57 2.41
N LEU A 554 15.68 15.08 1.37
CA LEU A 554 15.87 15.58 0.01
C LEU A 554 15.48 17.05 -0.10
N SER A 555 14.35 17.45 0.50
CA SER A 555 13.91 18.85 0.49
C SER A 555 14.91 19.78 1.20
N LEU A 556 15.67 19.29 2.20
CA LEU A 556 16.76 20.01 2.81
C LEU A 556 17.90 20.27 1.82
N GLY A 557 18.27 19.27 1.01
CA GLY A 557 19.25 19.44 -0.06
C GLY A 557 18.81 20.50 -1.08
N MET A 558 17.54 20.46 -1.49
CA MET A 558 16.95 21.46 -2.40
C MET A 558 16.78 22.85 -1.74
N ALA A 559 16.53 22.91 -0.43
CA ALA A 559 16.42 24.18 0.29
C ALA A 559 17.73 24.98 0.29
N VAL A 560 18.85 24.27 0.28
CA VAL A 560 20.17 24.89 0.15
C VAL A 560 20.38 25.46 -1.24
N ASP A 561 19.89 24.80 -2.31
CA ASP A 561 20.05 25.24 -3.72
C ASP A 561 19.54 26.69 -3.93
N ALA A 562 18.37 27.03 -3.41
CA ALA A 562 17.83 28.38 -3.52
C ALA A 562 18.75 29.44 -2.84
N ASN A 563 19.29 29.14 -1.65
CA ASN A 563 20.22 30.02 -0.97
C ASN A 563 21.58 30.11 -1.70
N VAL A 564 22.07 29.01 -2.22
CA VAL A 564 23.27 28.96 -3.07
C VAL A 564 23.10 29.87 -4.29
N LEU A 565 21.99 29.77 -5.01
CA LEU A 565 21.71 30.62 -6.16
C LEU A 565 21.73 32.13 -5.81
N ILE A 566 21.07 32.47 -4.71
CA ILE A 566 21.04 33.88 -4.22
C ILE A 566 22.45 34.36 -3.90
N PHE A 567 23.23 33.58 -3.16
CA PHE A 567 24.58 33.97 -2.74
C PHE A 567 25.54 34.03 -3.91
N GLU A 568 25.48 33.12 -4.88
CA GLU A 568 26.30 33.16 -6.10
C GLU A 568 25.93 34.42 -6.93
N ARG A 569 24.66 34.81 -7.03
CA ARG A 569 24.24 36.05 -7.68
C ARG A 569 24.73 37.29 -6.90
N CYS A 570 24.60 37.32 -5.59
CA CYS A 570 25.15 38.41 -4.77
C CYS A 570 26.66 38.55 -4.95
N LYS A 571 27.40 37.44 -5.03
CA LYS A 571 28.82 37.38 -5.27
C LYS A 571 29.19 37.88 -6.67
N GLU A 572 28.40 37.58 -7.69
CA GLU A 572 28.56 38.10 -9.05
C GLU A 572 28.37 39.64 -9.09
N GLU A 573 27.33 40.15 -8.44
CA GLU A 573 27.07 41.59 -8.36
C GLU A 573 28.16 42.35 -7.57
N LEU A 574 28.70 41.78 -6.50
CA LEU A 574 29.84 42.32 -5.76
C LEU A 574 31.11 42.35 -6.60
N ARG A 575 31.38 41.33 -7.45
CA ARG A 575 32.49 41.31 -8.37
C ARG A 575 32.41 42.41 -9.45
N GLN A 576 31.18 42.82 -9.80
CA GLN A 576 30.95 43.95 -10.71
C GLN A 576 31.16 45.34 -10.01
N GLY A 577 31.54 45.33 -8.73
CA GLY A 577 31.84 46.56 -7.99
C GLY A 577 30.64 47.24 -7.32
N LYS A 578 29.48 46.60 -7.27
CA LYS A 578 28.30 47.16 -6.57
C LYS A 578 28.49 47.10 -5.06
N GLY A 579 27.94 48.08 -4.36
CA GLY A 579 27.91 48.08 -2.91
C GLY A 579 27.05 46.97 -2.33
N MET A 580 27.35 46.46 -1.12
CA MET A 580 26.69 45.32 -0.48
C MET A 580 25.15 45.41 -0.51
N LYS A 581 24.58 46.57 -0.19
CA LYS A 581 23.13 46.74 -0.16
C LYS A 581 22.49 46.56 -1.53
N GLN A 582 23.13 47.10 -2.56
CA GLN A 582 22.65 46.96 -3.94
C GLN A 582 22.89 45.55 -4.47
N ALA A 583 24.04 44.94 -4.18
CA ALA A 583 24.38 43.59 -4.59
C ALA A 583 23.41 42.56 -4.01
N VAL A 584 22.98 42.70 -2.74
CA VAL A 584 21.98 41.86 -2.13
C VAL A 584 20.61 42.07 -2.77
N ALA A 585 20.17 43.32 -3.00
CA ALA A 585 18.88 43.61 -3.63
C ALA A 585 18.77 43.05 -5.05
N ASP A 586 19.82 43.27 -5.86
CA ASP A 586 19.90 42.79 -7.24
C ASP A 586 20.04 41.22 -7.28
N GLY A 587 20.85 40.66 -6.35
CA GLY A 587 21.04 39.23 -6.22
C GLY A 587 19.71 38.47 -5.99
N TYR A 588 18.89 38.96 -5.04
CA TYR A 588 17.56 38.38 -4.84
C TYR A 588 16.62 38.60 -6.00
N SER A 589 16.64 39.76 -6.65
CA SER A 589 15.78 40.06 -7.78
C SER A 589 16.10 39.17 -9.00
N ASN A 590 17.40 39.03 -9.30
CA ASN A 590 17.88 38.26 -10.45
C ASN A 590 17.79 36.74 -10.25
N ALA A 591 17.86 36.28 -8.97
CA ALA A 591 17.70 34.88 -8.64
C ALA A 591 16.23 34.41 -8.61
N PHE A 592 15.28 35.32 -8.36
CA PHE A 592 13.88 34.99 -8.10
C PHE A 592 13.25 34.16 -9.20
N SER A 593 13.41 34.58 -10.48
CA SER A 593 12.80 33.87 -11.60
C SER A 593 13.31 32.43 -11.70
N ALA A 594 14.63 32.23 -11.58
CA ALA A 594 15.23 30.91 -11.66
C ALA A 594 14.82 30.00 -10.46
N ILE A 595 14.72 30.55 -9.25
CA ILE A 595 14.27 29.83 -8.06
C ILE A 595 12.80 29.42 -8.20
N PHE A 596 11.95 30.32 -8.69
CA PHE A 596 10.53 30.04 -8.89
C PHE A 596 10.32 28.92 -9.92
N ASP A 597 10.98 29.05 -11.08
CA ASP A 597 10.87 28.05 -12.17
C ASP A 597 11.35 26.67 -11.73
N SER A 598 12.45 26.62 -11.01
CA SER A 598 13.08 25.43 -10.46
C SER A 598 12.15 24.71 -9.46
N ASN A 599 11.60 25.45 -8.48
CA ASN A 599 10.68 24.86 -7.52
C ASN A 599 9.36 24.42 -8.16
N LEU A 600 8.86 25.17 -9.16
CA LEU A 600 7.63 24.83 -9.85
C LEU A 600 7.73 23.49 -10.61
N THR A 601 8.88 23.20 -11.23
CA THR A 601 9.11 21.91 -11.89
C THR A 601 9.06 20.74 -10.89
N SER A 602 9.69 20.91 -9.73
CA SER A 602 9.68 19.91 -8.67
C SER A 602 8.29 19.75 -8.03
N VAL A 603 7.53 20.84 -7.88
CA VAL A 603 6.14 20.82 -7.42
C VAL A 603 5.24 20.05 -8.40
N LEU A 604 5.42 20.27 -9.71
CA LEU A 604 4.65 19.55 -10.73
C LEU A 604 4.85 18.02 -10.63
N THR A 605 6.11 17.55 -10.51
CA THR A 605 6.38 16.13 -10.32
C THR A 605 5.85 15.59 -8.99
N ALA A 606 5.97 16.35 -7.91
CA ALA A 606 5.43 15.97 -6.60
C ALA A 606 3.89 15.86 -6.63
N ILE A 607 3.19 16.74 -7.32
CA ILE A 607 1.71 16.67 -7.51
C ILE A 607 1.33 15.41 -8.30
N ILE A 608 2.02 15.12 -9.41
CA ILE A 608 1.75 13.92 -10.21
C ILE A 608 1.96 12.66 -9.35
N LEU A 609 3.04 12.65 -8.57
CA LEU A 609 3.36 11.54 -7.69
C LEU A 609 2.35 11.42 -6.52
N ALA A 610 1.86 12.52 -5.96
CA ALA A 610 0.83 12.51 -4.92
C ALA A 610 -0.53 12.02 -5.43
N TYR A 611 -0.83 12.27 -6.72
CA TYR A 611 -2.09 11.86 -7.36
C TYR A 611 -2.08 10.38 -7.79
N LEU A 612 -0.97 9.90 -8.36
CA LEU A 612 -0.84 8.55 -8.90
C LEU A 612 -0.19 7.56 -7.91
N GLY A 613 0.54 8.06 -6.90
CA GLY A 613 1.16 7.24 -5.87
C GLY A 613 0.17 6.75 -4.81
N THR A 614 0.45 5.60 -4.23
CA THR A 614 -0.34 4.99 -3.16
C THR A 614 0.52 4.82 -1.89
N GLY A 615 -0.12 4.73 -0.72
CA GLY A 615 0.53 4.43 0.56
C GLY A 615 1.80 5.26 0.84
N PRO A 616 2.94 4.62 1.11
CA PRO A 616 4.20 5.29 1.48
C PRO A 616 4.71 6.30 0.45
N ILE A 617 4.48 6.05 -0.86
CA ILE A 617 4.90 6.95 -1.94
C ILE A 617 4.10 8.27 -1.92
N ARG A 618 2.81 8.19 -1.66
CA ARG A 618 1.97 9.38 -1.50
C ARG A 618 2.46 10.21 -0.31
N GLY A 619 2.84 9.57 0.80
CA GLY A 619 3.47 10.21 1.95
C GLY A 619 4.76 10.95 1.56
N PHE A 620 5.66 10.30 0.80
CA PHE A 620 6.86 10.90 0.23
C PHE A 620 6.55 12.12 -0.63
N ALA A 621 5.56 12.01 -1.52
CA ALA A 621 5.19 13.10 -2.43
C ALA A 621 4.64 14.32 -1.67
N ILE A 622 3.78 14.11 -0.67
CA ILE A 622 3.20 15.17 0.17
C ILE A 622 4.29 15.84 1.00
N THR A 623 5.17 15.09 1.65
CA THR A 623 6.27 15.64 2.45
C THR A 623 7.24 16.45 1.58
N THR A 624 7.57 15.96 0.39
CA THR A 624 8.42 16.64 -0.58
C THR A 624 7.77 17.93 -1.09
N LEU A 625 6.48 17.88 -1.44
CA LEU A 625 5.70 19.04 -1.88
C LEU A 625 5.68 20.15 -0.83
N ILE A 626 5.36 19.81 0.41
CA ILE A 626 5.37 20.76 1.54
C ILE A 626 6.78 21.29 1.76
N GLY A 627 7.80 20.43 1.76
CA GLY A 627 9.20 20.81 1.93
C GLY A 627 9.69 21.79 0.86
N ILE A 628 9.32 21.61 -0.42
CA ILE A 628 9.66 22.52 -1.51
C ILE A 628 8.96 23.88 -1.33
N CYS A 629 7.68 23.89 -1.00
CA CYS A 629 6.93 25.13 -0.75
C CYS A 629 7.52 25.91 0.44
N CYS A 630 7.86 25.22 1.53
CA CYS A 630 8.52 25.80 2.68
C CYS A 630 9.91 26.33 2.33
N SER A 631 10.69 25.58 1.53
CA SER A 631 12.01 25.97 1.04
C SER A 631 11.95 27.27 0.24
N PHE A 632 11.03 27.35 -0.71
CA PHE A 632 10.82 28.57 -1.49
C PHE A 632 10.49 29.77 -0.59
N PHE A 633 9.56 29.60 0.36
CA PHE A 633 9.18 30.67 1.29
C PHE A 633 10.36 31.10 2.17
N THR A 634 11.07 30.16 2.76
CA THR A 634 12.18 30.45 3.68
C THR A 634 13.35 31.09 2.96
N ALA A 635 13.76 30.58 1.79
CA ALA A 635 14.91 31.09 1.04
C ALA A 635 14.64 32.46 0.42
N VAL A 636 13.46 32.70 -0.13
CA VAL A 636 13.15 33.97 -0.84
C VAL A 636 12.69 35.08 0.09
N PHE A 637 11.91 34.74 1.11
CA PHE A 637 11.27 35.74 1.97
C PHE A 637 11.89 35.82 3.37
N ALA A 638 11.99 34.69 4.10
CA ALA A 638 12.45 34.73 5.49
C ALA A 638 13.95 35.08 5.59
N THR A 639 14.83 34.43 4.83
CA THR A 639 16.27 34.72 4.81
C THR A 639 16.56 36.11 4.29
N ARG A 640 15.78 36.61 3.34
CA ARG A 640 15.90 37.99 2.84
C ARG A 640 15.64 39.01 3.94
N LEU A 641 14.60 38.86 4.75
CA LEU A 641 14.31 39.78 5.86
C LEU A 641 15.47 39.85 6.84
N VAL A 642 16.07 38.71 7.16
CA VAL A 642 17.19 38.60 8.10
C VAL A 642 18.45 39.22 7.49
N LEU A 643 18.78 38.85 6.25
CA LEU A 643 19.98 39.37 5.55
C LEU A 643 19.91 40.91 5.37
N GLU A 644 18.77 41.45 4.90
CA GLU A 644 18.56 42.86 4.75
C GLU A 644 18.65 43.63 6.11
N HIS A 645 18.17 43.02 7.22
CA HIS A 645 18.31 43.62 8.55
C HIS A 645 19.79 43.76 8.92
N PHE A 646 20.60 42.73 8.78
CA PHE A 646 22.03 42.79 9.12
C PHE A 646 22.84 43.68 8.16
N VAL A 647 22.49 43.68 6.87
CA VAL A 647 23.10 44.59 5.88
C VAL A 647 22.80 46.07 6.23
N ASN A 648 21.57 46.38 6.59
CA ASN A 648 21.20 47.75 6.99
C ASN A 648 21.85 48.16 8.31
N LYS A 649 22.14 47.23 9.23
CA LYS A 649 22.86 47.47 10.48
C LYS A 649 24.39 47.65 10.28
N GLY A 650 24.89 47.42 9.05
CA GLY A 650 26.31 47.56 8.74
C GLY A 650 27.17 46.33 9.10
N SER A 651 26.61 45.31 9.72
CA SER A 651 27.35 44.10 10.17
C SER A 651 27.91 43.26 9.01
N PHE A 652 27.42 43.45 7.79
CA PHE A 652 27.80 42.73 6.57
C PHE A 652 28.68 43.58 5.61
N ALA A 653 29.19 44.76 6.01
CA ALA A 653 29.93 45.63 5.13
C ALA A 653 31.16 44.94 4.44
N ASN A 654 31.82 44.02 5.14
CA ASN A 654 32.99 43.28 4.67
C ASN A 654 32.74 41.79 4.35
N VAL A 655 31.50 41.38 4.10
CA VAL A 655 31.17 40.00 3.77
C VAL A 655 31.34 39.77 2.26
N THR A 656 32.10 38.77 1.87
CA THR A 656 32.37 38.44 0.46
C THR A 656 31.58 37.24 -0.05
N PHE A 657 30.72 36.58 0.75
CA PHE A 657 30.05 35.32 0.47
C PHE A 657 31.01 34.20 0.04
N THR A 658 32.25 34.25 0.48
CA THR A 658 33.30 33.27 0.19
C THR A 658 34.20 33.07 1.41
N THR A 659 34.81 31.91 1.50
CA THR A 659 35.90 31.60 2.44
C THR A 659 37.23 31.50 1.65
N SER A 660 38.35 31.34 2.35
CA SER A 660 39.63 31.08 1.73
C SER A 660 39.62 29.78 0.86
N MET A 661 38.82 28.79 1.25
CA MET A 661 38.65 27.56 0.48
C MET A 661 37.79 27.75 -0.80
N SER A 662 36.72 28.55 -0.71
CA SER A 662 35.76 28.69 -1.83
C SER A 662 36.08 29.89 -2.75
N LYS A 663 37.00 30.78 -2.37
CA LYS A 663 37.32 32.01 -3.12
C LYS A 663 37.74 31.74 -4.57
N ASN A 664 38.52 30.67 -4.79
CA ASN A 664 39.07 30.28 -6.09
C ASN A 664 38.36 29.03 -6.66
N LEU A 665 37.36 28.51 -6.00
CA LEU A 665 36.66 27.29 -6.45
C LEU A 665 35.90 27.57 -7.75
N MET A 666 36.33 26.95 -8.84
CA MET A 666 35.72 27.04 -10.17
C MET A 666 35.53 28.49 -10.71
N THR A 667 36.41 29.45 -10.30
CA THR A 667 36.42 30.80 -10.88
C THR A 667 37.19 30.76 -12.20
N ASN A 668 36.59 31.33 -13.27
CA ASN A 668 37.18 31.41 -14.62
C ASN A 668 37.45 30.04 -15.29
N VAL A 669 36.55 29.09 -15.13
CA VAL A 669 36.64 27.81 -15.87
C VAL A 669 36.51 28.09 -17.36
N LYS A 670 37.52 27.71 -18.15
CA LYS A 670 37.53 27.76 -19.60
C LYS A 670 37.47 26.34 -20.16
N PHE A 671 36.36 25.66 -20.00
CA PHE A 671 36.18 24.34 -20.57
C PHE A 671 35.29 24.44 -21.81
N ASP A 672 35.70 23.75 -22.88
CA ASP A 672 34.94 23.74 -24.12
C ASP A 672 33.93 22.58 -24.12
N PHE A 673 32.75 22.83 -23.55
CA PHE A 673 31.65 21.85 -23.52
C PHE A 673 31.11 21.59 -24.93
N MET A 674 30.98 22.63 -25.77
CA MET A 674 30.39 22.50 -27.09
C MET A 674 31.32 21.81 -28.07
N GLY A 675 32.63 22.09 -28.02
CA GLY A 675 33.64 21.43 -28.87
C GLY A 675 33.77 19.94 -28.59
N LYS A 676 33.66 19.56 -27.30
CA LYS A 676 33.69 18.15 -26.87
C LYS A 676 32.36 17.43 -27.01
N ALA A 677 31.27 18.11 -27.38
CA ALA A 677 29.95 17.53 -27.49
C ALA A 677 29.89 16.30 -28.40
N LYS A 678 30.61 16.28 -29.52
CA LYS A 678 30.69 15.12 -30.42
C LYS A 678 31.29 13.90 -29.73
N THR A 679 32.44 14.06 -29.07
CA THR A 679 33.10 12.98 -28.35
C THR A 679 32.21 12.43 -27.23
N ILE A 680 31.58 13.32 -26.49
CA ILE A 680 30.65 12.95 -25.42
C ILE A 680 29.41 12.24 -25.98
N SER A 681 28.87 12.69 -27.13
CA SER A 681 27.76 11.96 -27.80
C SER A 681 28.16 10.52 -28.15
N TYR A 682 29.40 10.24 -28.57
CA TYR A 682 29.84 8.86 -28.79
C TYR A 682 29.87 8.06 -27.49
N VAL A 683 30.36 8.67 -26.39
CA VAL A 683 30.34 8.02 -25.07
C VAL A 683 28.94 7.72 -24.61
N VAL A 684 28.02 8.67 -24.77
CA VAL A 684 26.59 8.51 -24.45
C VAL A 684 25.97 7.36 -25.25
N VAL A 685 26.20 7.33 -26.56
CA VAL A 685 25.69 6.25 -27.43
C VAL A 685 26.30 4.90 -27.04
N ALA A 686 27.61 4.84 -26.78
CA ALA A 686 28.26 3.61 -26.32
C ALA A 686 27.65 3.10 -25.00
N LEU A 687 27.37 3.99 -24.07
CA LEU A 687 26.78 3.66 -22.77
C LEU A 687 25.34 3.15 -22.93
N ILE A 688 24.57 3.77 -23.82
CA ILE A 688 23.21 3.30 -24.18
C ILE A 688 23.28 1.89 -24.79
N VAL A 689 24.24 1.63 -25.70
CA VAL A 689 24.41 0.31 -26.33
C VAL A 689 24.82 -0.75 -25.30
N VAL A 690 25.74 -0.42 -24.39
CA VAL A 690 26.15 -1.33 -23.30
C VAL A 690 24.95 -1.70 -22.41
N ILE A 691 24.17 -0.70 -22.00
CA ILE A 691 22.97 -0.95 -21.18
C ILE A 691 21.94 -1.78 -21.96
N ALA A 692 21.67 -1.43 -23.22
CA ALA A 692 20.77 -2.19 -24.07
C ALA A 692 21.23 -3.65 -24.24
N ALA A 693 22.52 -3.89 -24.36
CA ALA A 693 23.09 -5.24 -24.40
C ALA A 693 22.84 -6.00 -23.07
N MET A 694 22.97 -5.31 -21.93
CA MET A 694 22.69 -5.94 -20.62
C MET A 694 21.24 -6.38 -20.47
N PHE A 695 20.27 -5.68 -21.07
CA PHE A 695 18.86 -6.13 -21.06
C PHE A 695 18.62 -7.44 -21.85
N VAL A 696 19.49 -7.73 -22.82
CA VAL A 696 19.35 -8.92 -23.70
C VAL A 696 20.07 -10.14 -23.13
N ILE A 697 21.02 -9.96 -22.20
CA ILE A 697 21.77 -11.07 -21.60
C ILE A 697 20.84 -11.87 -20.68
N PRO A 698 20.65 -13.19 -20.90
CA PRO A 698 19.86 -14.03 -20.01
C PRO A 698 20.37 -13.99 -18.57
N GLY A 699 19.46 -13.82 -17.61
CA GLY A 699 19.78 -13.75 -16.19
C GLY A 699 20.22 -12.37 -15.69
N ARG A 700 20.32 -11.36 -16.57
CA ARG A 700 20.65 -9.97 -16.21
C ARG A 700 19.57 -8.95 -16.56
N GLY A 701 18.32 -9.38 -16.65
CA GLY A 701 17.16 -8.47 -16.81
C GLY A 701 16.88 -7.64 -15.55
N LEU A 702 15.83 -6.86 -15.60
CA LEU A 702 15.38 -6.10 -14.42
C LEU A 702 14.73 -7.06 -13.42
N SER A 703 15.18 -7.01 -12.17
CA SER A 703 14.48 -7.68 -11.07
C SER A 703 13.24 -6.87 -10.67
N ARG A 704 12.06 -7.46 -10.85
CA ARG A 704 10.79 -6.83 -10.48
C ARG A 704 10.41 -7.24 -9.09
N GLY A 705 10.14 -6.26 -8.23
CA GLY A 705 9.54 -6.50 -6.92
C GLY A 705 8.10 -7.02 -7.03
N ILE A 706 7.56 -7.49 -5.92
CA ILE A 706 6.17 -8.00 -5.85
C ILE A 706 5.13 -6.96 -6.25
N ASP A 707 5.42 -5.67 -6.10
CA ASP A 707 4.55 -4.57 -6.54
C ASP A 707 4.19 -4.63 -8.03
N PHE A 708 5.09 -5.18 -8.86
CA PHE A 708 4.93 -5.25 -10.32
C PHE A 708 4.79 -6.68 -10.86
N SER A 709 5.20 -7.68 -10.09
CA SER A 709 5.07 -9.10 -10.48
C SER A 709 3.90 -9.80 -9.80
N GLY A 710 3.37 -9.24 -8.72
CA GLY A 710 2.56 -9.97 -7.77
C GLY A 710 3.39 -10.96 -6.97
N GLY A 711 2.93 -11.38 -5.82
CA GLY A 711 3.62 -12.34 -4.97
C GLY A 711 3.54 -12.01 -3.49
N ARG A 712 4.33 -12.73 -2.72
CA ARG A 712 4.48 -12.56 -1.27
C ARG A 712 5.95 -12.44 -0.91
N ASN A 713 6.25 -11.54 0.04
CA ASN A 713 7.55 -11.39 0.67
C ASN A 713 7.43 -11.66 2.15
N TYR A 714 8.36 -12.40 2.70
CA TYR A 714 8.49 -12.61 4.14
C TYR A 714 9.90 -12.22 4.56
N VAL A 715 10.01 -11.35 5.56
CA VAL A 715 11.29 -11.02 6.19
C VAL A 715 11.42 -11.87 7.44
N ILE A 716 12.49 -12.68 7.49
CA ILE A 716 12.72 -13.66 8.55
C ILE A 716 14.03 -13.33 9.24
N GLN A 717 13.99 -13.24 10.56
CA GLN A 717 15.16 -13.01 11.42
C GLN A 717 15.61 -14.32 12.04
N PHE A 718 16.90 -14.64 11.92
CA PHE A 718 17.55 -15.79 12.52
C PHE A 718 18.47 -15.35 13.67
N THR A 719 18.85 -16.29 14.55
CA THR A 719 19.80 -16.06 15.63
C THR A 719 21.26 -16.14 15.17
N HIS A 720 21.52 -16.71 13.98
CA HIS A 720 22.84 -16.95 13.41
C HIS A 720 22.84 -16.60 11.92
N SER A 721 24.04 -16.52 11.34
CA SER A 721 24.20 -16.31 9.89
C SER A 721 23.74 -17.53 9.12
N VAL A 722 22.94 -17.31 8.07
CA VAL A 722 22.36 -18.36 7.24
C VAL A 722 22.82 -18.21 5.79
N SER A 723 22.93 -19.34 5.08
CA SER A 723 23.26 -19.37 3.65
C SER A 723 22.01 -19.23 2.80
N THR A 724 21.91 -18.14 2.04
CA THR A 724 20.77 -17.88 1.15
C THR A 724 20.62 -18.94 0.07
N GLU A 725 21.70 -19.52 -0.43
CA GLU A 725 21.66 -20.58 -1.46
C GLU A 725 21.08 -21.88 -0.91
N GLN A 726 21.46 -22.26 0.30
CA GLN A 726 20.90 -23.43 0.98
C GLN A 726 19.42 -23.25 1.25
N LEU A 727 19.04 -22.13 1.86
CA LEU A 727 17.64 -21.80 2.15
C LEU A 727 16.78 -21.78 0.88
N GLN A 728 17.28 -21.18 -0.21
CA GLN A 728 16.56 -21.15 -1.48
C GLN A 728 16.32 -22.56 -2.03
N SER A 729 17.32 -23.43 -1.95
CA SER A 729 17.20 -24.82 -2.43
C SER A 729 16.20 -25.64 -1.60
N GLU A 730 16.16 -25.46 -0.28
CA GLU A 730 15.24 -26.15 0.61
C GLU A 730 13.81 -25.65 0.43
N LEU A 731 13.63 -24.33 0.41
CA LEU A 731 12.33 -23.71 0.20
C LEU A 731 11.75 -24.03 -1.19
N GLN A 732 12.57 -24.07 -2.24
CA GLN A 732 12.10 -24.42 -3.59
C GLN A 732 11.54 -25.84 -3.66
N LYS A 733 12.06 -26.77 -2.86
CA LYS A 733 11.50 -28.13 -2.72
C LYS A 733 10.14 -28.11 -2.00
N GLN A 734 10.02 -27.33 -0.94
CA GLN A 734 8.77 -27.21 -0.16
C GLN A 734 7.65 -26.53 -0.94
N PHE A 735 8.00 -25.57 -1.80
CA PHE A 735 7.07 -24.85 -2.66
C PHE A 735 6.84 -25.53 -4.03
N GLU A 736 7.08 -26.84 -4.12
CA GLU A 736 6.75 -27.68 -5.29
C GLU A 736 7.33 -27.17 -6.62
N GLY A 737 8.50 -26.53 -6.55
CA GLY A 737 9.18 -25.96 -7.72
C GLY A 737 8.70 -24.56 -8.12
N ALA A 738 7.82 -23.90 -7.32
CA ALA A 738 7.47 -22.52 -7.53
C ALA A 738 8.71 -21.61 -7.42
N ASN A 739 8.60 -20.43 -7.99
CA ASN A 739 9.71 -19.47 -7.96
C ASN A 739 9.89 -18.93 -6.53
N VAL A 740 11.04 -19.21 -5.93
CA VAL A 740 11.44 -18.73 -4.60
C VAL A 740 12.76 -17.98 -4.74
N SER A 741 12.79 -16.76 -4.25
CA SER A 741 14.01 -15.94 -4.17
C SER A 741 14.33 -15.67 -2.70
N VAL A 742 15.57 -15.90 -2.30
CA VAL A 742 16.06 -15.63 -0.95
C VAL A 742 17.20 -14.64 -1.03
N ILE A 743 17.04 -13.50 -0.37
CA ILE A 743 17.99 -12.39 -0.39
C ILE A 743 18.32 -11.98 1.05
N THR A 744 19.60 -11.79 1.36
CA THR A 744 20.04 -11.26 2.65
C THR A 744 19.64 -9.79 2.78
N ILE A 745 19.17 -9.39 3.96
CA ILE A 745 18.84 -8.02 4.32
C ILE A 745 19.68 -7.61 5.54
N ASP A 746 20.39 -6.48 5.45
CA ASP A 746 21.15 -5.82 6.51
C ASP A 746 22.30 -6.65 7.09
N ASN A 747 22.06 -7.85 7.60
CA ASN A 747 23.03 -8.79 8.15
C ASN A 747 22.74 -10.21 7.65
N ASP A 748 23.73 -11.09 7.65
CA ASP A 748 23.54 -12.50 7.26
C ASP A 748 22.53 -13.28 8.15
N THR A 749 22.01 -12.63 9.18
CA THR A 749 20.98 -13.18 10.09
C THR A 749 19.56 -12.81 9.70
N LYS A 750 19.37 -11.91 8.71
CA LYS A 750 18.05 -11.47 8.27
C LYS A 750 17.90 -11.70 6.77
N VAL A 751 16.88 -12.44 6.36
CA VAL A 751 16.64 -12.76 4.96
C VAL A 751 15.22 -12.38 4.54
N ARG A 752 15.08 -12.00 3.25
CA ARG A 752 13.79 -11.86 2.59
C ARG A 752 13.56 -13.09 1.71
N VAL A 753 12.43 -13.75 1.92
CA VAL A 753 11.94 -14.83 1.08
C VAL A 753 10.78 -14.30 0.24
N SER A 754 10.94 -14.32 -1.08
CA SER A 754 9.90 -13.91 -2.04
C SER A 754 9.39 -15.12 -2.78
N THR A 755 8.06 -15.27 -2.92
CA THR A 755 7.43 -16.37 -3.66
C THR A 755 6.14 -15.93 -4.35
N ASN A 756 5.85 -16.55 -5.49
CA ASN A 756 4.58 -16.42 -6.20
C ASN A 756 3.70 -17.67 -6.06
N TYR A 757 4.00 -18.56 -5.09
CA TYR A 757 3.23 -19.78 -4.87
C TYR A 757 1.76 -19.47 -4.61
N MET A 758 0.86 -20.17 -5.30
CA MET A 758 -0.60 -20.01 -5.21
C MET A 758 -1.11 -18.56 -5.35
N ILE A 759 -0.41 -17.70 -6.11
CA ILE A 759 -0.79 -16.29 -6.27
C ILE A 759 -2.13 -16.11 -7.01
N ASP A 760 -2.48 -17.04 -7.91
CA ASP A 760 -3.70 -17.01 -8.71
C ASP A 760 -4.87 -17.75 -8.04
N ASN A 761 -4.68 -18.26 -6.81
CA ASN A 761 -5.76 -18.97 -6.11
C ASN A 761 -6.79 -17.97 -5.58
N VAL A 762 -7.99 -18.04 -6.14
CA VAL A 762 -9.14 -17.18 -5.80
C VAL A 762 -10.09 -17.89 -4.80
N ASP A 763 -9.81 -19.12 -4.41
CA ASP A 763 -10.70 -19.85 -3.48
C ASP A 763 -10.55 -19.30 -2.06
N THR A 764 -11.55 -18.54 -1.65
CA THR A 764 -11.63 -17.90 -0.32
C THR A 764 -11.79 -18.89 0.83
N LYS A 765 -12.02 -20.17 0.55
CA LYS A 765 -12.13 -21.22 1.56
C LYS A 765 -10.79 -21.79 1.99
N VAL A 766 -9.73 -21.46 1.26
CA VAL A 766 -8.36 -21.92 1.52
C VAL A 766 -7.57 -20.74 2.06
N ASP A 767 -7.11 -20.85 3.29
CA ASP A 767 -6.16 -19.88 3.86
C ASP A 767 -4.76 -20.13 3.26
N VAL A 768 -4.51 -19.47 2.12
CA VAL A 768 -3.24 -19.62 1.38
C VAL A 768 -2.07 -19.11 2.21
N ASP A 769 -2.29 -18.09 3.06
CA ASP A 769 -1.22 -17.51 3.88
C ASP A 769 -0.79 -18.49 4.97
N ASP A 770 -1.72 -19.18 5.59
CA ASP A 770 -1.41 -20.22 6.58
C ASP A 770 -0.66 -21.40 5.95
N ILE A 771 -1.08 -21.83 4.75
CA ILE A 771 -0.37 -22.87 3.98
C ILE A 771 1.07 -22.47 3.69
N ILE A 772 1.28 -21.25 3.21
CA ILE A 772 2.63 -20.75 2.89
C ILE A 772 3.47 -20.63 4.16
N MET A 773 2.89 -20.14 5.25
CA MET A 773 3.57 -20.00 6.53
C MET A 773 4.00 -21.36 7.08
N HIS A 774 3.16 -22.39 6.96
CA HIS A 774 3.54 -23.76 7.32
C HIS A 774 4.67 -24.32 6.44
N LYS A 775 4.60 -24.08 5.12
CA LYS A 775 5.67 -24.50 4.20
C LYS A 775 7.00 -23.76 4.48
N LEU A 776 6.95 -22.49 4.84
CA LEU A 776 8.11 -21.73 5.30
C LEU A 776 8.67 -22.32 6.60
N TYR A 777 7.82 -22.56 7.60
CA TYR A 777 8.21 -23.15 8.86
C TYR A 777 8.88 -24.51 8.67
N ASP A 778 8.27 -25.40 7.88
CA ASP A 778 8.81 -26.72 7.60
C ASP A 778 10.11 -26.68 6.79
N GLY A 779 10.22 -25.76 5.82
CA GLY A 779 11.44 -25.57 5.02
C GLY A 779 12.60 -24.94 5.77
N LEU A 780 12.31 -24.19 6.83
CA LEU A 780 13.32 -23.50 7.64
C LEU A 780 13.64 -24.22 8.96
N LYS A 781 13.03 -25.37 9.19
CA LYS A 781 13.14 -26.11 10.47
C LYS A 781 14.56 -26.47 10.86
N SER A 782 15.46 -26.63 9.91
CA SER A 782 16.89 -26.86 10.17
C SER A 782 17.57 -25.66 10.82
N GLU A 783 17.13 -24.45 10.49
CA GLU A 783 17.75 -23.19 10.94
C GLU A 783 17.03 -22.56 12.15
N ILE A 784 15.72 -22.79 12.30
CA ILE A 784 14.94 -22.26 13.42
C ILE A 784 14.95 -23.18 14.65
N GLY A 785 15.47 -24.41 14.53
CA GLY A 785 15.61 -25.35 15.63
C GLY A 785 14.29 -25.81 16.26
N ASN A 786 14.15 -25.67 17.58
CA ASN A 786 12.97 -26.12 18.34
C ASN A 786 11.90 -25.02 18.54
N MET A 787 11.91 -23.97 17.72
CA MET A 787 10.89 -22.90 17.81
C MET A 787 9.50 -23.47 17.48
N SER A 788 8.48 -23.04 18.23
CA SER A 788 7.10 -23.44 17.92
C SER A 788 6.59 -22.70 16.66
N TYR A 789 5.61 -23.29 15.98
CA TYR A 789 4.98 -22.62 14.83
C TYR A 789 4.37 -21.26 15.21
N ASN A 790 3.73 -21.19 16.39
CA ASN A 790 3.15 -19.95 16.87
C ASN A 790 4.21 -18.86 17.11
N ASP A 791 5.35 -19.22 17.69
CA ASP A 791 6.45 -18.28 17.92
C ASP A 791 7.11 -17.83 16.59
N PHE A 792 7.13 -18.70 15.58
CA PHE A 792 7.66 -18.39 14.26
C PHE A 792 6.72 -17.48 13.46
N SER A 793 5.42 -17.73 13.51
CA SER A 793 4.39 -17.04 12.71
C SER A 793 3.93 -15.71 13.32
N VAL A 794 3.95 -15.61 14.64
CA VAL A 794 3.70 -14.34 15.35
C VAL A 794 5.00 -13.54 15.33
N SER A 795 4.90 -12.32 14.80
CA SER A 795 6.00 -11.35 14.73
C SER A 795 6.57 -11.06 16.12
N ASN A 796 7.32 -12.02 16.70
CA ASN A 796 8.09 -11.84 17.90
C ASN A 796 9.34 -11.01 17.58
N GLU A 797 9.69 -10.11 18.48
CA GLU A 797 10.63 -9.00 18.27
C GLU A 797 12.06 -9.44 17.91
N THR A 798 12.40 -10.72 17.99
CA THR A 798 13.79 -11.17 17.89
C THR A 798 14.07 -12.31 16.91
N ILE A 799 13.13 -13.20 16.63
CA ILE A 799 13.35 -14.38 15.77
C ILE A 799 12.03 -14.77 15.09
N GLY A 800 12.09 -15.27 13.86
CA GLY A 800 10.91 -15.68 13.08
C GLY A 800 10.52 -14.65 12.03
N VAL A 801 9.26 -14.65 11.60
CA VAL A 801 8.74 -13.73 10.57
C VAL A 801 8.50 -12.36 11.19
N VAL A 802 9.32 -11.37 10.81
CA VAL A 802 9.25 -9.99 11.33
C VAL A 802 8.45 -9.05 10.42
N SER A 803 8.28 -9.40 9.14
CA SER A 803 7.43 -8.67 8.19
C SER A 803 6.89 -9.60 7.13
N SER A 804 5.70 -9.32 6.66
CA SER A 804 5.11 -9.99 5.49
C SER A 804 4.41 -8.98 4.59
N ASP A 805 4.64 -9.11 3.28
CA ASP A 805 4.02 -8.29 2.26
C ASP A 805 3.36 -9.19 1.22
N GLN A 806 2.16 -8.86 0.81
CA GLN A 806 1.42 -9.57 -0.23
C GLN A 806 0.85 -8.57 -1.24
N VAL A 807 1.03 -8.86 -2.52
CA VAL A 807 0.43 -8.08 -3.61
C VAL A 807 -0.23 -9.03 -4.60
N GLY A 808 -1.54 -8.89 -4.76
CA GLY A 808 -2.29 -9.67 -5.74
C GLY A 808 -1.99 -9.26 -7.18
N PRO A 809 -2.20 -10.16 -8.17
CA PRO A 809 -1.88 -9.91 -9.59
C PRO A 809 -2.58 -8.68 -10.18
N SER A 810 -3.84 -8.44 -9.80
CA SER A 810 -4.61 -7.29 -10.25
C SER A 810 -4.02 -5.95 -9.78
N ILE A 811 -3.57 -5.90 -8.52
CA ILE A 811 -2.90 -4.70 -7.97
C ILE A 811 -1.55 -4.49 -8.66
N ALA A 812 -0.75 -5.53 -8.83
CA ALA A 812 0.55 -5.45 -9.51
C ALA A 812 0.43 -4.92 -10.95
N SER A 813 -0.60 -5.36 -11.69
CA SER A 813 -0.91 -4.86 -13.03
C SER A 813 -1.27 -3.36 -13.02
N ASP A 814 -2.12 -2.94 -12.08
CA ASP A 814 -2.51 -1.53 -11.93
C ASP A 814 -1.34 -0.65 -11.54
N MET A 815 -0.51 -1.10 -10.61
CA MET A 815 0.71 -0.40 -10.20
C MET A 815 1.68 -0.23 -11.36
N THR A 816 1.87 -1.27 -12.17
CA THR A 816 2.72 -1.22 -13.38
C THR A 816 2.20 -0.17 -14.37
N ARG A 817 0.90 -0.21 -14.68
CA ARG A 817 0.29 0.74 -15.60
C ARG A 817 0.32 2.18 -15.06
N GLY A 818 0.00 2.35 -13.77
CA GLY A 818 0.07 3.63 -13.08
C GLY A 818 1.47 4.23 -13.10
N ALA A 819 2.50 3.43 -12.86
CA ALA A 819 3.90 3.83 -12.90
C ALA A 819 4.32 4.33 -14.30
N ILE A 820 3.96 3.59 -15.37
CA ILE A 820 4.24 3.99 -16.76
C ILE A 820 3.55 5.32 -17.09
N LEU A 821 2.28 5.45 -16.73
CA LEU A 821 1.51 6.67 -16.97
C LEU A 821 2.08 7.87 -16.19
N ALA A 822 2.50 7.66 -14.93
CA ALA A 822 3.10 8.71 -14.11
C ALA A 822 4.38 9.27 -14.74
N VAL A 823 5.27 8.39 -15.21
CA VAL A 823 6.50 8.79 -15.90
C VAL A 823 6.17 9.52 -17.20
N LEU A 824 5.24 8.99 -18.02
CA LEU A 824 4.84 9.61 -19.27
C LEU A 824 4.22 10.99 -19.07
N PHE A 825 3.27 11.12 -18.14
CA PHE A 825 2.64 12.42 -17.83
C PHE A 825 3.65 13.43 -17.27
N SER A 826 4.58 12.99 -16.44
CA SER A 826 5.66 13.86 -15.95
C SER A 826 6.54 14.37 -17.07
N LEU A 827 6.96 13.52 -18.00
CA LEU A 827 7.74 13.94 -19.16
C LEU A 827 6.99 14.93 -20.05
N ILE A 828 5.72 14.68 -20.32
CA ILE A 828 4.87 15.57 -21.12
C ILE A 828 4.67 16.92 -20.40
N ALA A 829 4.33 16.91 -19.11
CA ALA A 829 4.12 18.12 -18.32
C ALA A 829 5.38 18.98 -18.27
N MET A 830 6.55 18.34 -18.08
CA MET A 830 7.84 19.04 -18.09
C MET A 830 8.18 19.62 -19.46
N ALA A 831 8.01 18.85 -20.53
CA ALA A 831 8.25 19.33 -21.89
C ALA A 831 7.35 20.54 -22.24
N LEU A 832 6.06 20.45 -21.86
CA LEU A 832 5.11 21.54 -22.04
C LEU A 832 5.45 22.77 -21.22
N TYR A 833 5.80 22.59 -19.94
CA TYR A 833 6.22 23.66 -19.05
C TYR A 833 7.43 24.42 -19.64
N ILE A 834 8.49 23.69 -20.04
CA ILE A 834 9.70 24.30 -20.61
C ILE A 834 9.38 25.01 -21.91
N LEU A 835 8.51 24.45 -22.76
CA LEU A 835 8.07 25.07 -24.00
C LEU A 835 7.34 26.39 -23.75
N LEU A 836 6.42 26.42 -22.78
CA LEU A 836 5.67 27.62 -22.40
C LEU A 836 6.58 28.69 -21.81
N ARG A 837 7.55 28.26 -20.98
CA ARG A 837 8.45 29.15 -20.24
C ARG A 837 9.50 29.82 -21.13
N PHE A 838 10.13 29.03 -21.98
CA PHE A 838 11.20 29.53 -22.86
C PHE A 838 10.74 29.92 -24.25
N ARG A 839 9.56 29.48 -24.68
CA ARG A 839 8.98 29.69 -26.01
C ARG A 839 9.93 29.26 -27.16
N ASP A 840 10.79 28.30 -26.87
CA ASP A 840 11.76 27.74 -27.82
C ASP A 840 11.74 26.21 -27.75
N ILE A 841 11.36 25.55 -28.83
CA ILE A 841 11.29 24.08 -28.93
C ILE A 841 12.67 23.44 -28.69
N ALA A 842 13.77 24.16 -29.03
CA ALA A 842 15.11 23.65 -28.86
C ALA A 842 15.43 23.36 -27.39
N PHE A 843 15.01 24.23 -26.46
CA PHE A 843 15.20 24.01 -25.02
C PHE A 843 14.32 22.88 -24.48
N SER A 844 13.07 22.78 -24.94
CA SER A 844 12.17 21.71 -24.51
C SER A 844 12.69 20.33 -24.93
N VAL A 845 13.10 20.18 -26.18
CA VAL A 845 13.65 18.90 -26.69
C VAL A 845 15.00 18.58 -26.04
N GLY A 846 15.86 19.59 -25.83
CA GLY A 846 17.12 19.40 -25.12
C GLY A 846 16.96 18.88 -23.69
N ALA A 847 16.04 19.46 -22.93
CA ALA A 847 15.74 19.02 -21.58
C ALA A 847 15.12 17.60 -21.56
N LEU A 848 14.15 17.33 -22.45
CA LEU A 848 13.53 16.02 -22.57
C LEU A 848 14.56 14.92 -22.91
N ALA A 849 15.48 15.21 -23.83
CA ALA A 849 16.54 14.27 -24.20
C ALA A 849 17.46 13.95 -23.02
N ALA A 850 17.82 14.97 -22.21
CA ALA A 850 18.66 14.77 -21.03
C ALA A 850 17.94 13.97 -19.95
N VAL A 851 16.66 14.25 -19.70
CA VAL A 851 15.85 13.51 -18.72
C VAL A 851 15.67 12.05 -19.13
N ALA A 852 15.32 11.81 -20.39
CA ALA A 852 15.17 10.45 -20.93
C ALA A 852 16.49 9.67 -20.80
N PHE A 853 17.62 10.31 -21.11
CA PHE A 853 18.94 9.71 -20.98
C PHE A 853 19.27 9.35 -19.53
N THR A 854 19.06 10.27 -18.59
CA THR A 854 19.30 10.00 -17.16
C THR A 854 18.44 8.87 -16.64
N SER A 855 17.12 8.90 -16.94
CA SER A 855 16.21 7.84 -16.52
C SER A 855 16.64 6.48 -17.09
N PHE A 856 17.04 6.45 -18.36
CA PHE A 856 17.55 5.23 -19.00
C PHE A 856 18.83 4.71 -18.33
N LEU A 857 19.77 5.60 -17.95
CA LEU A 857 20.98 5.21 -17.23
C LEU A 857 20.68 4.66 -15.84
N VAL A 858 19.80 5.30 -15.08
CA VAL A 858 19.43 4.84 -13.74
C VAL A 858 18.78 3.46 -13.83
N ILE A 859 17.80 3.27 -14.74
CA ILE A 859 17.16 1.96 -14.98
C ILE A 859 18.21 0.93 -15.43
N GLY A 860 19.15 1.33 -16.29
CA GLY A 860 20.22 0.47 -16.74
C GLY A 860 21.16 -0.01 -15.63
N CYS A 861 21.46 0.84 -14.65
CA CYS A 861 22.26 0.43 -13.50
C CYS A 861 21.57 -0.66 -12.66
N TYR A 862 20.25 -0.74 -12.66
CA TYR A 862 19.48 -1.77 -11.95
C TYR A 862 19.57 -3.16 -12.62
N THR A 863 20.03 -3.25 -13.86
CA THR A 863 20.40 -4.55 -14.47
C THR A 863 21.66 -5.17 -13.86
N LEU A 864 22.40 -4.41 -13.04
CA LEU A 864 23.58 -4.87 -12.30
C LEU A 864 23.22 -5.51 -10.95
N HIS A 865 21.93 -5.86 -10.74
CA HIS A 865 21.52 -6.59 -9.54
C HIS A 865 22.38 -7.83 -9.32
N GLY A 866 22.65 -8.15 -8.07
CA GLY A 866 23.56 -9.25 -7.67
C GLY A 866 25.06 -8.90 -7.66
N LEU A 867 25.48 -7.70 -8.14
CA LEU A 867 26.85 -7.19 -7.96
C LEU A 867 27.01 -6.37 -6.67
N PHE A 868 25.91 -5.88 -6.12
CA PHE A 868 25.88 -5.08 -4.92
C PHE A 868 25.28 -5.87 -3.74
N PRO A 869 25.73 -5.62 -2.50
CA PRO A 869 25.26 -6.36 -1.33
C PRO A 869 23.88 -5.92 -0.81
N PHE A 870 23.07 -5.26 -1.62
CA PHE A 870 21.72 -4.81 -1.28
C PHE A 870 20.75 -5.10 -2.43
N SER A 871 19.44 -5.17 -2.12
CA SER A 871 18.39 -5.43 -3.10
C SER A 871 18.28 -4.28 -4.10
N MET A 872 18.35 -4.60 -5.39
CA MET A 872 18.14 -3.67 -6.51
C MET A 872 16.92 -4.09 -7.32
N GLU A 873 15.79 -4.23 -6.62
CA GLU A 873 14.51 -4.52 -7.24
C GLU A 873 13.82 -3.23 -7.71
N ILE A 874 13.09 -3.35 -8.80
CA ILE A 874 12.21 -2.28 -9.26
C ILE A 874 10.86 -2.48 -8.55
N ASP A 875 10.59 -1.59 -7.62
CA ASP A 875 9.38 -1.48 -6.83
C ASP A 875 8.70 -0.10 -7.01
N GLN A 876 7.64 0.16 -6.29
CA GLN A 876 7.01 1.48 -6.31
C GLN A 876 7.95 2.60 -5.86
N THR A 877 8.84 2.34 -4.90
CA THR A 877 9.77 3.35 -4.38
C THR A 877 10.79 3.74 -5.45
N PHE A 878 11.23 2.81 -6.28
CA PHE A 878 12.09 3.09 -7.43
C PHE A 878 11.42 4.04 -8.43
N ILE A 879 10.12 3.88 -8.71
CA ILE A 879 9.39 4.81 -9.59
C ILE A 879 9.32 6.22 -8.98
N ALA A 880 9.10 6.30 -7.67
CA ALA A 880 9.17 7.59 -6.96
C ALA A 880 10.56 8.24 -7.08
N ALA A 881 11.63 7.46 -6.99
CA ALA A 881 13.00 7.94 -7.21
C ALA A 881 13.18 8.50 -8.63
N ILE A 882 12.75 7.76 -9.66
CA ILE A 882 12.86 8.20 -11.07
C ILE A 882 12.08 9.51 -11.29
N LEU A 883 10.84 9.61 -10.80
CA LEU A 883 10.04 10.83 -10.92
C LEU A 883 10.70 12.03 -10.21
N THR A 884 11.27 11.79 -9.04
CA THR A 884 11.99 12.80 -8.28
C THR A 884 13.26 13.27 -9.02
N VAL A 885 14.02 12.31 -9.57
CA VAL A 885 15.21 12.59 -10.40
C VAL A 885 14.84 13.43 -11.63
N ILE A 886 13.74 13.12 -12.30
CA ILE A 886 13.21 13.91 -13.43
C ILE A 886 12.98 15.36 -12.98
N GLY A 887 12.30 15.58 -11.86
CA GLY A 887 12.05 16.93 -11.33
C GLY A 887 13.33 17.68 -10.97
N TYR A 888 14.24 17.00 -10.27
CA TYR A 888 15.52 17.58 -9.84
C TYR A 888 16.43 17.94 -11.03
N GLN A 889 16.55 17.06 -12.00
CA GLN A 889 17.39 17.29 -13.17
C GLN A 889 16.91 18.45 -14.05
N VAL A 890 15.59 18.58 -14.21
CA VAL A 890 15.00 19.71 -14.97
C VAL A 890 15.35 21.04 -14.31
N ASN A 891 15.43 21.09 -12.97
CA ASN A 891 15.87 22.27 -12.24
C ASN A 891 17.25 22.76 -12.73
N ASP A 892 18.27 21.89 -12.75
CA ASP A 892 19.60 22.24 -13.23
C ASP A 892 19.59 22.67 -14.70
N THR A 893 18.86 21.97 -15.53
CA THR A 893 18.73 22.27 -16.97
C THR A 893 18.07 23.64 -17.20
N VAL A 894 17.00 23.94 -16.48
CA VAL A 894 16.26 25.24 -16.57
C VAL A 894 17.19 26.42 -16.24
N VAL A 895 18.00 26.29 -15.21
CA VAL A 895 18.94 27.37 -14.83
C VAL A 895 20.02 27.60 -15.86
N VAL A 896 20.58 26.53 -16.43
CA VAL A 896 21.53 26.67 -17.55
C VAL A 896 20.87 27.36 -18.74
N PHE A 897 19.63 26.98 -19.10
CA PHE A 897 18.90 27.58 -20.21
C PHE A 897 18.48 29.03 -19.94
N ASP A 898 18.14 29.37 -18.69
CA ASP A 898 17.86 30.75 -18.29
C ASP A 898 19.13 31.62 -18.47
N ARG A 899 20.32 31.08 -18.12
CA ARG A 899 21.60 31.75 -18.34
C ARG A 899 21.93 31.90 -19.81
N VAL A 900 21.66 30.89 -20.63
CA VAL A 900 21.80 31.00 -22.09
C VAL A 900 20.92 32.11 -22.65
N ARG A 901 19.66 32.19 -22.19
CA ARG A 901 18.71 33.25 -22.58
C ARG A 901 19.21 34.65 -22.14
N GLU A 902 19.72 34.77 -20.92
CA GLU A 902 20.30 36.00 -20.40
C GLU A 902 21.45 36.48 -21.29
N TYR A 903 22.41 35.59 -21.63
CA TYR A 903 23.53 35.96 -22.49
C TYR A 903 23.12 36.21 -23.93
N ARG A 904 22.13 35.51 -24.50
CA ARG A 904 21.53 35.84 -25.81
C ARG A 904 21.02 37.28 -25.83
N ASN A 905 20.35 37.73 -24.78
CA ASN A 905 19.83 39.10 -24.65
C ASN A 905 20.97 40.11 -24.45
N LEU A 906 21.97 39.78 -23.64
CA LEU A 906 23.08 40.67 -23.30
C LEU A 906 24.03 40.88 -24.50
N TYR A 907 24.30 39.87 -25.26
CA TYR A 907 25.16 39.96 -26.44
C TYR A 907 24.44 40.45 -27.71
N ASN A 908 23.13 40.59 -27.64
CA ASN A 908 22.29 41.14 -28.72
C ASN A 908 22.64 40.60 -30.14
N LYS A 909 22.87 39.27 -30.25
CA LYS A 909 23.30 38.54 -31.46
C LYS A 909 24.72 38.90 -31.98
N ARG A 910 25.53 39.61 -31.20
CA ARG A 910 26.90 39.97 -31.60
C ARG A 910 27.93 38.83 -31.43
N LYS A 911 27.61 37.84 -30.63
CA LYS A 911 28.39 36.61 -30.44
C LYS A 911 27.73 35.41 -31.10
N ASP A 912 28.56 34.46 -31.54
CA ASP A 912 28.09 33.18 -32.06
C ASP A 912 27.31 32.39 -30.96
N GLU A 913 26.27 31.70 -31.37
CA GLU A 913 25.50 30.85 -30.45
C GLU A 913 26.36 29.80 -29.71
N TYR A 914 27.40 29.28 -30.40
CA TYR A 914 28.37 28.40 -29.80
C TYR A 914 29.03 29.02 -28.55
N GLU A 915 29.57 30.22 -28.72
CA GLU A 915 30.25 30.94 -27.64
C GLU A 915 29.25 31.32 -26.51
N THR A 916 28.01 31.64 -26.88
CA THR A 916 26.95 31.98 -25.92
C THR A 916 26.61 30.77 -25.02
N PHE A 917 26.38 29.59 -25.62
CA PHE A 917 26.11 28.37 -24.87
C PHE A 917 27.30 27.95 -24.00
N ASN A 918 28.52 27.98 -24.56
CA ASN A 918 29.71 27.57 -23.79
C ASN A 918 30.01 28.52 -22.62
N THR A 919 29.84 29.83 -22.82
CA THR A 919 30.02 30.82 -21.75
C THR A 919 28.96 30.65 -20.64
N ALA A 920 27.73 30.40 -21.03
CA ALA A 920 26.66 30.13 -20.06
C ALA A 920 26.95 28.89 -19.20
N LEU A 921 27.36 27.79 -19.81
CA LEU A 921 27.75 26.56 -19.11
C LEU A 921 28.91 26.78 -18.14
N CYS A 922 29.98 27.46 -18.61
CA CYS A 922 31.13 27.78 -17.77
C CYS A 922 30.75 28.65 -16.55
N SER A 923 29.81 29.62 -16.75
CA SER A 923 29.38 30.52 -15.68
C SER A 923 28.46 29.87 -14.64
N THR A 924 27.73 28.81 -15.00
CA THR A 924 26.84 28.10 -14.11
C THR A 924 27.51 26.91 -13.42
N LEU A 925 28.69 26.50 -13.85
CA LEU A 925 29.36 25.27 -13.40
C LEU A 925 29.60 25.24 -11.89
N SER A 926 30.10 26.33 -11.31
CA SER A 926 30.36 26.43 -9.86
C SER A 926 29.09 26.17 -9.04
N ARG A 927 27.98 26.80 -9.43
CA ARG A 927 26.71 26.61 -8.79
C ARG A 927 26.19 25.16 -8.93
N THR A 928 26.10 24.66 -10.17
CA THR A 928 25.60 23.32 -10.44
C THR A 928 26.42 22.25 -9.69
N THR A 929 27.74 22.40 -9.60
CA THR A 929 28.57 21.48 -8.83
C THR A 929 28.30 21.56 -7.33
N ILE A 930 28.17 22.77 -6.75
CA ILE A 930 27.88 22.94 -5.32
C ILE A 930 26.50 22.35 -4.97
N THR A 931 25.45 22.62 -5.75
CA THR A 931 24.10 22.13 -5.50
C THR A 931 23.97 20.62 -5.65
N SER A 932 24.58 20.05 -6.72
CA SER A 932 24.59 18.60 -6.91
C SER A 932 25.39 17.89 -5.83
N PHE A 933 26.53 18.49 -5.40
CA PHE A 933 27.35 17.91 -4.33
C PHE A 933 26.65 17.97 -2.97
N THR A 934 25.94 19.05 -2.63
CA THR A 934 25.18 19.10 -1.37
C THR A 934 24.08 18.04 -1.32
N THR A 935 23.33 17.89 -2.40
CA THR A 935 22.27 16.86 -2.51
C THR A 935 22.85 15.45 -2.48
N PHE A 936 23.94 15.22 -3.24
CA PHE A 936 24.66 13.94 -3.23
C PHE A 936 25.21 13.60 -1.83
N LEU A 937 25.82 14.57 -1.13
CA LEU A 937 26.36 14.37 0.23
C LEU A 937 25.26 13.92 1.21
N VAL A 938 24.11 14.58 1.17
CA VAL A 938 22.95 14.26 2.00
C VAL A 938 22.46 12.84 1.69
N LEU A 939 22.26 12.50 0.40
CA LEU A 939 21.84 11.17 -0.03
C LEU A 939 22.86 10.09 0.34
N LEU A 940 24.15 10.39 0.22
CA LEU A 940 25.24 9.45 0.58
C LEU A 940 25.20 9.08 2.08
N VAL A 941 24.95 10.07 2.95
CA VAL A 941 24.83 9.81 4.39
C VAL A 941 23.65 8.88 4.67
N ILE A 942 22.51 9.13 4.03
CA ILE A 942 21.32 8.27 4.20
C ILE A 942 21.55 6.88 3.59
N PHE A 943 22.28 6.79 2.48
CA PHE A 943 22.63 5.51 1.87
C PHE A 943 23.49 4.63 2.80
N ILE A 944 24.43 5.26 3.54
CA ILE A 944 25.35 4.54 4.44
C ILE A 944 24.68 4.23 5.79
N LEU A 945 24.01 5.20 6.38
CA LEU A 945 23.47 5.13 7.75
C LEU A 945 21.96 4.81 7.81
N GLY A 946 21.26 4.96 6.72
CA GLY A 946 19.82 4.67 6.61
C GLY A 946 19.54 3.17 6.62
N GLY A 947 18.31 2.81 6.91
CA GLY A 947 17.86 1.41 6.90
C GLY A 947 17.83 0.81 5.48
N GLU A 948 17.88 -0.52 5.43
CA GLU A 948 17.85 -1.27 4.17
C GLU A 948 16.60 -0.96 3.32
N SER A 949 15.47 -0.75 3.97
CA SER A 949 14.17 -0.48 3.34
C SER A 949 14.18 0.72 2.38
N ILE A 950 15.07 1.70 2.59
CA ILE A 950 15.20 2.89 1.71
C ILE A 950 16.48 2.90 0.90
N ARG A 951 17.39 1.94 1.09
CA ARG A 951 18.73 1.96 0.47
C ARG A 951 18.65 1.92 -1.06
N SER A 952 17.84 1.05 -1.64
CA SER A 952 17.61 0.97 -3.08
C SER A 952 17.07 2.30 -3.64
N PHE A 953 16.03 2.86 -2.99
CA PHE A 953 15.45 4.15 -3.35
C PHE A 953 16.49 5.29 -3.34
N ILE A 954 17.27 5.40 -2.27
CA ILE A 954 18.32 6.43 -2.14
C ILE A 954 19.43 6.22 -3.16
N PHE A 955 19.79 4.97 -3.46
CA PHE A 955 20.78 4.66 -4.50
C PHE A 955 20.34 5.14 -5.88
N ALA A 956 19.08 4.88 -6.26
CA ALA A 956 18.50 5.40 -7.50
C ALA A 956 18.56 6.93 -7.57
N MET A 957 18.25 7.60 -6.47
CA MET A 957 18.32 9.06 -6.39
C MET A 957 19.76 9.58 -6.49
N MET A 958 20.74 8.92 -5.84
CA MET A 958 22.17 9.27 -5.94
C MET A 958 22.66 9.18 -7.39
N LEU A 959 22.36 8.06 -8.06
CA LEU A 959 22.68 7.88 -9.48
C LEU A 959 22.00 8.97 -10.33
N GLY A 960 20.74 9.26 -10.02
CA GLY A 960 19.97 10.29 -10.70
C GLY A 960 20.56 11.69 -10.57
N VAL A 961 21.05 12.08 -9.39
CA VAL A 961 21.73 13.36 -9.18
C VAL A 961 23.03 13.43 -9.98
N VAL A 962 23.86 12.37 -9.93
CA VAL A 962 25.14 12.34 -10.66
C VAL A 962 24.93 12.36 -12.18
N PHE A 963 24.10 11.44 -12.69
CA PHE A 963 23.84 11.37 -14.14
C PHE A 963 23.02 12.57 -14.62
N GLY A 964 22.12 13.09 -13.81
CA GLY A 964 21.33 14.28 -14.12
C GLY A 964 22.18 15.52 -14.31
N THR A 965 23.13 15.74 -13.41
CA THR A 965 24.08 16.85 -13.53
C THR A 965 24.94 16.73 -14.78
N LEU A 966 25.47 15.53 -15.06
CA LEU A 966 26.23 15.27 -16.29
C LEU A 966 25.36 15.46 -17.54
N ALA A 967 24.13 14.97 -17.53
CA ALA A 967 23.20 15.09 -18.66
C ALA A 967 22.77 16.55 -18.90
N SER A 968 22.61 17.38 -17.88
CA SER A 968 22.29 18.81 -18.02
C SER A 968 23.42 19.57 -18.75
N LEU A 969 24.67 19.24 -18.44
CA LEU A 969 25.83 19.88 -19.04
C LEU A 969 26.16 19.31 -20.45
N PHE A 970 26.12 18.00 -20.62
CA PHE A 970 26.66 17.31 -21.76
C PHE A 970 25.64 16.75 -22.76
N VAL A 971 24.37 16.73 -22.40
CA VAL A 971 23.28 16.26 -23.28
C VAL A 971 22.28 17.39 -23.59
N ALA A 972 21.71 18.02 -22.56
CA ALA A 972 20.67 19.04 -22.74
C ALA A 972 21.15 20.20 -23.60
N SER A 973 22.30 20.80 -23.25
CA SER A 973 22.81 22.00 -23.91
C SER A 973 23.30 21.75 -25.32
N PRO A 974 24.08 20.69 -25.65
CA PRO A 974 24.43 20.34 -27.01
C PRO A 974 23.25 20.02 -27.92
N VAL A 975 22.23 19.29 -27.43
CA VAL A 975 21.02 18.98 -28.18
C VAL A 975 20.23 20.26 -28.47
N ALA A 976 20.04 21.13 -27.46
CA ALA A 976 19.38 22.41 -27.64
C ALA A 976 20.13 23.31 -28.66
N TYR A 977 21.46 23.37 -28.60
CA TYR A 977 22.30 24.09 -29.56
C TYR A 977 22.14 23.55 -30.99
N ALA A 978 22.19 22.22 -31.17
CA ALA A 978 22.06 21.59 -32.48
C ALA A 978 20.72 21.90 -33.13
N ILE A 979 19.61 21.87 -32.35
CA ILE A 979 18.27 22.20 -32.85
C ILE A 979 18.14 23.69 -33.13
N SER A 980 18.65 24.55 -32.24
CA SER A 980 18.65 26.01 -32.43
C SER A 980 19.38 26.39 -33.71
N LYS A 981 20.58 25.86 -33.98
CA LYS A 981 21.35 26.07 -35.21
C LYS A 981 20.60 25.61 -36.46
N ARG A 982 19.92 24.42 -36.36
CA ARG A 982 19.11 23.93 -37.49
C ARG A 982 17.90 24.83 -37.78
N ASN A 983 17.28 25.38 -36.76
CA ASN A 983 16.15 26.29 -36.89
C ASN A 983 16.57 27.63 -37.46
N ALA A 984 17.73 28.19 -37.04
CA ALA A 984 18.31 29.39 -37.61
C ALA A 984 18.63 29.22 -39.07
N GLY A 985 19.26 28.12 -39.49
CA GLY A 985 19.56 27.84 -40.89
C GLY A 985 18.30 27.66 -41.76
N LYS A 986 17.25 27.06 -41.21
CA LYS A 986 15.94 26.98 -41.92
C LYS A 986 15.28 28.36 -42.05
N ALA A 987 15.40 29.23 -41.05
CA ALA A 987 14.85 30.60 -41.11
C ALA A 987 15.60 31.44 -42.14
N GLU A 988 16.93 31.35 -42.22
CA GLU A 988 17.76 31.97 -43.24
C GLU A 988 17.43 31.47 -44.64
N ALA A 989 17.32 30.16 -44.84
CA ALA A 989 16.93 29.56 -46.11
C ALA A 989 15.53 30.01 -46.56
N LYS A 990 14.56 30.13 -45.62
CA LYS A 990 13.24 30.71 -45.94
C LYS A 990 13.30 32.19 -46.27
N ALA A 991 14.12 32.98 -45.58
CA ALA A 991 14.30 34.41 -45.88
C ALA A 991 14.94 34.62 -47.24
N VAL A 992 15.95 33.83 -47.59
CA VAL A 992 16.57 33.85 -48.96
C VAL A 992 15.59 33.40 -50.03
N ALA A 993 14.77 32.38 -49.76
CA ALA A 993 13.74 31.94 -50.70
C ALA A 993 12.61 32.97 -50.88
N ALA A 994 12.25 33.72 -49.82
CA ALA A 994 11.30 34.81 -49.89
C ALA A 994 11.86 36.07 -50.54
N GLY A 995 13.17 36.34 -50.35
CA GLY A 995 13.87 37.46 -51.02
C GLY A 995 14.09 37.25 -52.55
N LYS A 996 14.10 35.98 -53.03
CA LYS A 996 14.13 35.66 -54.48
C LYS A 996 12.77 35.73 -55.17
N LYS A 997 11.66 35.92 -54.44
CA LYS A 997 10.29 36.11 -54.95
C LYS A 997 9.86 37.58 -55.01
N LYS A 998 10.72 38.54 -54.60
CA LYS A 998 10.61 39.96 -54.88
C LYS A 998 11.63 40.34 -55.97
#